data_1e34ab49629e79fa35a72914e56766fd
#
_entry.id   1e34ab49629e79fa35a72914e56766fd
#
_cell.length_a   1.000
_cell.length_b   1.000
_cell.length_c   1.000
_cell.angle_alpha   90.00
_cell.angle_beta   90.00
_cell.angle_gamma   90.00
#
_symmetry.space_group_name_H-M   'P 1'
#
loop_
_entity.id
_entity.type
_entity.pdbx_description
1 polymer ?
#
loop_
_entity_poly.entity_id
_entity_poly.type
_entity_poly.pdbx_seq_one_letter_code
_entity_poly.pdbx_strand_id
1 'polypeptide(L)'
;MNFKVFTFAVIGASFWAAATLADHLPGYGDLSGKVANQVPGLLTAVYATQLEKNVTFMVFAINGTYRAVNLIPGAYEVTVKPALGQVFTDGFAPQTKKITVAADGKLAVDFDLKPQKYAPDYVGGMWYTGGWADEIDGITDLPESPDAVVEPYNKIFPAGRGRDLLENICMGCHTPNLFAYNYDRRYSSGRPIKDKDGWAITVDRMIKGVAFSNQSKASYVDEKLLPPADYEILVDYLATNFGLDSAPRVVQLEKEPELDEEALAKAQYVEYRFPNTKDLPKRGTHTLGFDPDGNIIVMDRNGGIVWLDPRTGNSKDYAGRGGGESLVLDRDGTVWYGGVRHFDLKQNIDDKYFFEGGPKGRPIPVSTQIFDKNGDMWMSLLSGGGLAKWDRKTDNIVWWDVPHLRSRPYGLTLDHNGRVWFAEYHNSSLGYFDPTTGAFDQFEVTKEAPTNIRRLAADSKNMMWTVTWGSRRYQNGSLFKLDPNTRQVKSWKMNIPYANPYDTAPDSKDNMWVATDNYIVKFDPKTEKFTRLPVTVRTDIPRLAITAEDAVWFGMRNAGHSGGYGGTAVALYPDKDAIKTYAGRYADQSVHSMILQYKGPMTKVTGATKMAAAKPKNPGAYAKAVGLPAGAVENTANGQTSNSGASRE
;
A
#
# COMPACT_ATOMS: atom_id res chain seq x y z
N MET A 1 47.92 61.61 -33.25
CA MET A 1 46.91 60.58 -33.52
C MET A 1 46.32 60.15 -32.16
N ASN A 2 45.17 60.76 -31.82
CA ASN A 2 44.50 60.53 -30.53
C ASN A 2 43.47 59.42 -30.65
N PHE A 3 43.66 58.30 -29.96
CA PHE A 3 42.65 57.26 -29.82
C PHE A 3 41.77 57.58 -28.58
N LYS A 4 40.51 57.85 -28.81
CA LYS A 4 39.49 57.92 -27.80
C LYS A 4 39.02 56.52 -27.44
N VAL A 5 39.16 56.14 -26.17
CA VAL A 5 38.58 54.93 -25.60
C VAL A 5 37.12 55.24 -25.26
N PHE A 6 36.19 54.52 -25.86
CA PHE A 6 34.77 54.54 -25.48
C PHE A 6 34.53 53.43 -24.46
N THR A 7 34.19 53.81 -23.25
CA THR A 7 33.73 52.90 -22.20
C THR A 7 32.23 52.64 -22.41
N PHE A 8 31.84 51.40 -22.76
CA PHE A 8 30.44 50.98 -22.75
C PHE A 8 30.06 50.53 -21.33
N ALA A 9 29.17 51.28 -20.67
CA ALA A 9 28.50 50.83 -19.46
C ALA A 9 27.42 49.82 -19.84
N VAL A 10 27.61 48.55 -19.47
CA VAL A 10 26.57 47.52 -19.57
C VAL A 10 25.68 47.70 -18.36
N ILE A 11 24.47 48.25 -18.57
CA ILE A 11 23.39 48.25 -17.58
C ILE A 11 22.81 46.84 -17.60
N GLY A 12 23.17 46.01 -16.63
CA GLY A 12 22.56 44.72 -16.37
C GLY A 12 21.13 44.91 -15.85
N ALA A 13 20.15 44.85 -16.73
CA ALA A 13 18.76 44.70 -16.31
C ALA A 13 18.57 43.31 -15.76
N SER A 14 18.53 43.18 -14.43
CA SER A 14 18.10 41.95 -13.76
C SER A 14 16.61 41.76 -14.04
N PHE A 15 16.31 40.94 -15.02
CA PHE A 15 14.97 40.41 -15.17
C PHE A 15 14.70 39.46 -14.00
N TRP A 16 14.10 39.99 -12.94
CA TRP A 16 13.36 39.15 -12.02
C TRP A 16 12.14 38.66 -12.78
N ALA A 17 12.18 37.44 -13.29
CA ALA A 17 10.99 36.74 -13.70
C ALA A 17 10.11 36.66 -12.44
N ALA A 18 9.06 37.46 -12.39
CA ALA A 18 7.99 37.25 -11.44
C ALA A 18 7.44 35.87 -11.76
N ALA A 19 7.80 34.88 -10.92
CA ALA A 19 7.11 33.63 -10.89
C ALA A 19 5.64 33.99 -10.70
N THR A 20 4.79 33.70 -11.67
CA THR A 20 3.35 33.77 -11.53
C THR A 20 3.04 32.88 -10.32
N LEU A 21 2.70 33.53 -9.20
CA LEU A 21 2.17 32.81 -8.03
C LEU A 21 1.03 31.96 -8.55
N ALA A 22 1.12 30.65 -8.34
CA ALA A 22 0.04 29.73 -8.66
C ALA A 22 -1.26 30.27 -8.08
N ASP A 23 -2.33 30.16 -8.85
CA ASP A 23 -3.64 30.65 -8.45
C ASP A 23 -4.06 29.95 -7.15
N HIS A 24 -4.08 30.73 -6.07
CA HIS A 24 -4.60 30.35 -4.78
C HIS A 24 -6.06 29.94 -4.93
N LEU A 25 -6.43 28.78 -4.37
CA LEU A 25 -7.84 28.35 -4.38
C LEU A 25 -8.68 29.33 -3.53
N PRO A 26 -9.73 29.94 -4.10
CA PRO A 26 -10.56 30.89 -3.36
C PRO A 26 -11.13 30.27 -2.08
N GLY A 27 -11.08 31.03 -0.98
CA GLY A 27 -11.60 30.58 0.31
C GLY A 27 -10.64 29.73 1.15
N TYR A 28 -9.44 29.44 0.66
CA TYR A 28 -8.38 28.81 1.46
C TYR A 28 -7.33 29.83 1.90
N GLY A 29 -6.42 29.45 2.79
CA GLY A 29 -5.33 30.31 3.23
C GLY A 29 -3.95 29.71 2.93
N ASP A 30 -2.91 30.53 2.97
CA ASP A 30 -1.52 30.11 2.80
C ASP A 30 -0.71 30.34 4.07
N LEU A 31 0.21 29.43 4.32
CA LEU A 31 1.17 29.49 5.43
C LEU A 31 2.59 29.38 4.90
N SER A 32 3.47 30.31 5.31
CA SER A 32 4.88 30.26 4.97
C SER A 32 5.73 30.63 6.18
N GLY A 33 7.04 30.48 6.08
CA GLY A 33 7.93 30.92 7.14
C GLY A 33 9.38 30.52 6.92
N LYS A 34 10.22 31.02 7.83
CA LYS A 34 11.63 30.66 7.92
C LYS A 34 11.86 29.67 9.03
N VAL A 35 12.82 28.77 8.81
CA VAL A 35 13.28 27.79 9.80
C VAL A 35 14.78 28.00 9.97
N ALA A 36 15.17 28.74 11.02
CA ALA A 36 16.55 28.98 11.35
C ALA A 36 17.19 27.78 12.08
N ASN A 37 18.51 27.67 12.01
CA ASN A 37 19.31 26.65 12.68
C ASN A 37 18.91 25.19 12.31
N GLN A 38 18.59 24.97 11.04
CA GLN A 38 18.38 23.60 10.54
C GLN A 38 19.64 22.76 10.72
N VAL A 39 19.46 21.50 11.12
CA VAL A 39 20.58 20.55 11.25
C VAL A 39 20.97 20.06 9.85
N PRO A 40 22.24 20.24 9.44
CA PRO A 40 22.70 19.80 8.12
C PRO A 40 22.47 18.29 7.89
N GLY A 41 21.93 17.95 6.72
CA GLY A 41 21.66 16.56 6.36
C GLY A 41 20.41 15.95 7.02
N LEU A 42 19.72 16.67 7.90
CA LEU A 42 18.47 16.24 8.52
C LEU A 42 17.28 16.95 7.87
N LEU A 43 16.40 16.18 7.23
CA LEU A 43 15.18 16.72 6.63
C LEU A 43 14.23 17.22 7.71
N THR A 44 13.81 18.47 7.59
CA THR A 44 12.87 19.12 8.51
C THR A 44 11.48 19.16 7.89
N ALA A 45 10.47 18.67 8.61
CA ALA A 45 9.08 18.73 8.20
C ALA A 45 8.28 19.70 9.06
N VAL A 46 7.32 20.38 8.43
CA VAL A 46 6.39 21.31 9.06
C VAL A 46 4.97 20.77 8.90
N TYR A 47 4.31 20.52 10.01
CA TYR A 47 2.97 19.98 10.11
C TYR A 47 2.01 21.08 10.58
N ALA A 48 1.11 21.52 9.75
CA ALA A 48 0.03 22.44 10.11
C ALA A 48 -1.26 21.64 10.30
N THR A 49 -1.64 21.37 11.54
CA THR A 49 -2.81 20.58 11.91
C THR A 49 -3.99 21.49 12.24
N GLN A 50 -5.04 21.42 11.44
CA GLN A 50 -6.31 22.07 11.69
C GLN A 50 -7.09 21.28 12.75
N LEU A 51 -7.38 21.94 13.89
CA LEU A 51 -7.79 21.24 15.11
C LEU A 51 -9.23 20.72 15.06
N GLU A 52 -10.13 21.44 14.40
CA GLU A 52 -11.56 21.08 14.36
C GLU A 52 -11.82 19.89 13.41
N LYS A 53 -11.14 19.87 12.27
CA LYS A 53 -11.37 18.86 11.20
C LYS A 53 -10.40 17.69 11.24
N ASN A 54 -9.37 17.74 12.09
CA ASN A 54 -8.27 16.77 12.12
C ASN A 54 -7.57 16.62 10.76
N VAL A 55 -7.35 17.74 10.07
CA VAL A 55 -6.64 17.77 8.79
C VAL A 55 -5.25 18.36 9.01
N THR A 56 -4.22 17.66 8.54
CA THR A 56 -2.83 18.10 8.64
C THR A 56 -2.25 18.35 7.25
N PHE A 57 -1.76 19.56 7.03
CA PHE A 57 -0.95 19.92 5.87
C PHE A 57 0.53 19.75 6.25
N MET A 58 1.25 18.91 5.50
CA MET A 58 2.68 18.70 5.76
C MET A 58 3.49 19.13 4.54
N VAL A 59 4.52 19.91 4.79
CA VAL A 59 5.53 20.35 3.82
C VAL A 59 6.92 20.21 4.42
N PHE A 60 7.94 20.26 3.56
CA PHE A 60 9.33 20.25 4.01
C PHE A 60 9.90 21.67 4.05
N ALA A 61 10.74 21.92 5.03
CA ALA A 61 11.54 23.13 5.09
C ALA A 61 12.86 22.88 4.36
N ILE A 62 13.02 23.49 3.20
CA ILE A 62 14.19 23.38 2.34
C ILE A 62 14.89 24.74 2.28
N ASN A 63 16.21 24.74 2.43
CA ASN A 63 17.02 25.97 2.43
C ASN A 63 16.50 27.05 3.42
N GLY A 64 16.11 26.61 4.62
CA GLY A 64 15.65 27.51 5.67
C GLY A 64 14.27 28.12 5.46
N THR A 65 13.46 27.63 4.51
CA THR A 65 12.12 28.17 4.23
C THR A 65 11.10 27.06 3.97
N TYR A 66 9.84 27.34 4.25
CA TYR A 66 8.74 26.45 3.91
C TYR A 66 7.52 27.24 3.44
N ARG A 67 6.65 26.57 2.67
CA ARG A 67 5.38 27.11 2.24
C ARG A 67 4.36 25.96 2.09
N ALA A 68 3.23 26.09 2.77
CA ALA A 68 2.05 25.27 2.59
C ALA A 68 0.94 26.14 2.00
N VAL A 69 0.21 25.61 1.02
CA VAL A 69 -0.80 26.37 0.28
C VAL A 69 -2.19 25.77 0.44
N ASN A 70 -3.20 26.60 0.24
CA ASN A 70 -4.60 26.18 0.20
C ASN A 70 -5.06 25.48 1.50
N LEU A 71 -4.67 25.97 2.66
CA LEU A 71 -5.10 25.48 3.96
C LEU A 71 -6.58 25.79 4.20
N ILE A 72 -7.33 24.82 4.70
CA ILE A 72 -8.72 25.02 5.14
C ILE A 72 -8.74 26.05 6.27
N PRO A 73 -9.56 27.12 6.22
CA PRO A 73 -9.61 28.12 7.28
C PRO A 73 -9.92 27.52 8.65
N GLY A 74 -9.33 28.09 9.71
CA GLY A 74 -9.56 27.64 11.09
C GLY A 74 -8.37 27.80 12.01
N ALA A 75 -8.47 27.22 13.21
CA ALA A 75 -7.40 27.21 14.21
C ALA A 75 -6.43 26.06 13.93
N TYR A 76 -5.14 26.32 14.04
CA TYR A 76 -4.06 25.38 13.74
C TYR A 76 -3.03 25.28 14.85
N GLU A 77 -2.48 24.09 14.99
CA GLU A 77 -1.17 23.87 15.60
C GLU A 77 -0.15 23.63 14.48
N VAL A 78 0.87 24.47 14.41
CA VAL A 78 1.98 24.31 13.45
C VAL A 78 3.19 23.78 14.20
N THR A 79 3.56 22.55 13.90
CA THR A 79 4.68 21.84 14.53
C THR A 79 5.81 21.62 13.54
N VAL A 80 7.02 22.01 13.90
CA VAL A 80 8.24 21.68 13.18
C VAL A 80 8.98 20.57 13.92
N LYS A 81 9.37 19.53 13.20
CA LYS A 81 10.11 18.38 13.74
C LYS A 81 10.94 17.69 12.64
N PRO A 82 11.93 16.84 13.00
CA PRO A 82 12.59 15.99 12.01
C PRO A 82 11.59 15.16 11.21
N ALA A 83 11.81 15.04 9.91
CA ALA A 83 11.00 14.15 9.08
C ALA A 83 11.20 12.69 9.50
N LEU A 84 10.13 11.90 9.41
CA LEU A 84 10.16 10.51 9.86
C LEU A 84 11.02 9.63 8.95
N GLY A 85 11.55 8.56 9.52
CA GLY A 85 12.29 7.53 8.78
C GLY A 85 13.77 7.80 8.56
N GLN A 86 14.30 8.93 9.02
CA GLN A 86 15.74 9.20 8.94
C GLN A 86 16.49 8.69 10.19
N VAL A 87 17.70 8.19 9.95
CA VAL A 87 18.66 7.87 11.02
C VAL A 87 19.47 9.12 11.33
N PHE A 88 19.52 9.54 12.59
CA PHE A 88 20.27 10.72 12.99
C PHE A 88 20.74 10.63 14.45
N THR A 89 21.85 11.31 14.73
CA THR A 89 22.39 11.50 16.09
C THR A 89 22.28 12.95 16.54
N ASP A 90 22.38 13.86 15.58
CA ASP A 90 22.19 15.29 15.76
C ASP A 90 20.82 15.69 15.23
N GLY A 91 19.99 16.28 16.06
CA GLY A 91 18.66 16.71 15.68
C GLY A 91 18.24 17.99 16.41
N PHE A 92 16.94 18.18 16.56
CA PHE A 92 16.37 19.32 17.25
C PHE A 92 15.06 18.93 17.96
N ALA A 93 14.74 19.63 19.05
CA ALA A 93 13.48 19.45 19.75
C ALA A 93 12.31 19.95 18.89
N PRO A 94 11.20 19.21 18.78
CA PRO A 94 9.99 19.70 18.13
C PRO A 94 9.50 21.02 18.75
N GLN A 95 9.00 21.91 17.90
CA GLN A 95 8.43 23.19 18.35
C GLN A 95 7.04 23.36 17.75
N THR A 96 6.10 23.87 18.55
CA THR A 96 4.70 24.07 18.13
C THR A 96 4.29 25.52 18.38
N LYS A 97 3.57 26.10 17.41
CA LYS A 97 2.90 27.41 17.50
C LYS A 97 1.43 27.27 17.15
N LYS A 98 0.58 28.01 17.88
CA LYS A 98 -0.85 28.10 17.59
C LYS A 98 -1.14 29.33 16.73
N ILE A 99 -1.92 29.16 15.70
CA ILE A 99 -2.28 30.22 14.74
C ILE A 99 -3.73 30.08 14.30
N THR A 100 -4.24 31.09 13.62
CA THR A 100 -5.53 31.04 12.90
C THR A 100 -5.28 31.39 11.45
N VAL A 101 -5.70 30.49 10.55
CA VAL A 101 -5.67 30.71 9.10
C VAL A 101 -7.04 31.25 8.67
N ALA A 102 -7.06 32.44 8.07
CA ALA A 102 -8.27 33.02 7.51
C ALA A 102 -8.46 32.58 6.05
N ALA A 103 -9.70 32.66 5.54
CA ALA A 103 -9.97 32.51 4.13
C ALA A 103 -9.21 33.59 3.34
N ASP A 104 -8.58 33.19 2.24
CA ASP A 104 -7.73 34.02 1.37
C ASP A 104 -6.58 34.71 2.13
N GLY A 105 -6.31 34.28 3.37
CA GLY A 105 -5.26 34.83 4.23
C GLY A 105 -3.87 34.30 3.87
N LYS A 106 -2.85 35.14 4.04
CA LYS A 106 -1.44 34.76 3.94
C LYS A 106 -0.76 35.00 5.27
N LEU A 107 -0.23 33.93 5.87
CA LEU A 107 0.37 33.99 7.20
C LEU A 107 1.83 33.58 7.14
N ALA A 108 2.68 34.27 7.91
CA ALA A 108 4.08 33.91 8.09
C ALA A 108 4.33 33.45 9.54
N VAL A 109 4.96 32.29 9.70
CA VAL A 109 5.31 31.73 11.02
C VAL A 109 6.73 31.18 10.96
N ASP A 110 7.65 31.85 11.63
CA ASP A 110 9.05 31.48 11.66
C ASP A 110 9.37 30.58 12.86
N PHE A 111 10.36 29.69 12.71
CA PHE A 111 10.88 28.84 13.76
C PHE A 111 12.39 29.00 13.91
N ASP A 112 12.86 28.89 15.13
CA ASP A 112 14.27 28.86 15.47
C ASP A 112 14.59 27.56 16.20
N LEU A 113 15.23 26.62 15.50
CA LEU A 113 15.40 25.24 15.98
C LEU A 113 16.45 25.20 17.10
N LYS A 114 16.20 24.39 18.10
CA LYS A 114 17.10 24.14 19.21
C LYS A 114 17.78 22.79 19.03
N PRO A 115 19.11 22.74 18.88
CA PRO A 115 19.83 21.48 18.73
C PRO A 115 19.55 20.51 19.88
N GLN A 116 19.44 19.25 19.55
CA GLN A 116 19.26 18.15 20.49
C GLN A 116 20.11 16.95 20.04
N LYS A 117 20.79 16.31 21.00
CA LYS A 117 21.49 15.05 20.77
C LYS A 117 20.54 13.88 21.03
N TYR A 118 20.64 12.88 20.20
CA TYR A 118 19.95 11.60 20.34
C TYR A 118 20.98 10.48 20.58
N ALA A 119 20.52 9.31 20.97
CA ALA A 119 21.38 8.15 21.04
C ALA A 119 22.01 7.84 19.66
N PRO A 120 23.21 7.32 19.59
CA PRO A 120 23.82 6.91 18.34
C PRO A 120 22.88 6.04 17.51
N ASP A 121 22.83 6.30 16.21
CA ASP A 121 21.97 5.57 15.27
C ASP A 121 20.47 5.59 15.59
N TYR A 122 20.00 6.60 16.33
CA TYR A 122 18.57 6.80 16.56
C TYR A 122 17.84 6.94 15.22
N VAL A 123 16.88 6.07 15.00
CA VAL A 123 15.97 6.14 13.85
C VAL A 123 14.69 6.80 14.33
N GLY A 124 14.47 8.04 13.96
CA GLY A 124 13.40 8.91 14.46
C GLY A 124 12.03 8.21 14.54
N GLY A 125 11.72 7.69 15.71
CA GLY A 125 10.42 7.17 16.11
C GLY A 125 9.89 5.94 15.38
N MET A 126 10.70 5.16 14.61
CA MET A 126 10.06 4.19 13.75
C MET A 126 10.86 2.93 13.49
N TRP A 127 10.73 1.99 14.40
CA TRP A 127 11.09 0.61 14.17
C TRP A 127 9.94 -0.11 13.48
N TYR A 128 9.91 -0.06 12.16
CA TYR A 128 8.92 -0.80 11.42
C TYR A 128 9.29 -2.27 11.40
N THR A 129 8.39 -3.11 11.88
CA THR A 129 8.56 -4.55 11.85
C THR A 129 8.02 -5.18 10.57
N GLY A 130 7.22 -4.43 9.83
CA GLY A 130 6.72 -4.75 8.50
C GLY A 130 5.85 -5.99 8.37
N GLY A 131 5.08 -6.01 7.31
CA GLY A 131 4.27 -7.14 6.94
C GLY A 131 3.10 -7.41 7.85
N TRP A 132 2.65 -8.63 7.84
CA TRP A 132 1.52 -9.13 8.61
C TRP A 132 1.74 -9.10 10.13
N ALA A 133 2.92 -8.73 10.57
CA ALA A 133 3.25 -8.58 11.97
C ALA A 133 2.34 -7.60 12.70
N ASP A 134 1.80 -6.65 11.98
CA ASP A 134 0.85 -5.66 12.52
C ASP A 134 -0.50 -6.28 12.90
N GLU A 135 -0.78 -7.47 12.43
CA GLU A 135 -1.98 -8.23 12.79
C GLU A 135 -1.79 -9.09 14.04
N ILE A 136 -0.55 -9.26 14.46
CA ILE A 136 -0.21 -9.99 15.66
C ILE A 136 -0.07 -8.97 16.78
N ASP A 137 -1.08 -8.87 17.62
CA ASP A 137 -1.20 -8.07 18.84
C ASP A 137 0.00 -7.17 19.22
N GLY A 138 -0.12 -5.87 18.95
CA GLY A 138 0.69 -4.84 19.61
C GLY A 138 2.11 -4.60 19.09
N ILE A 139 2.48 -5.03 17.87
CA ILE A 139 3.82 -4.73 17.32
C ILE A 139 3.95 -3.29 16.82
N THR A 140 2.84 -2.68 16.48
CA THR A 140 2.78 -1.30 16.03
C THR A 140 3.07 -0.30 17.13
N ASP A 141 2.87 -0.70 18.38
CA ASP A 141 3.25 0.05 19.56
C ASP A 141 4.68 -0.27 20.00
N LEU A 142 5.59 -0.53 19.05
CA LEU A 142 7.00 -0.54 19.40
C LEU A 142 7.31 0.82 19.98
N PRO A 143 7.55 0.92 21.30
CA PRO A 143 7.95 2.17 21.88
C PRO A 143 9.16 2.65 21.10
N GLU A 144 9.31 3.95 20.96
CA GLU A 144 10.60 4.57 20.67
C GLU A 144 11.56 4.04 21.74
N SER A 145 12.08 2.83 21.53
CA SER A 145 12.93 2.23 22.55
C SER A 145 14.36 2.64 22.27
N PRO A 146 14.90 3.57 23.09
CA PRO A 146 16.32 3.89 23.06
C PRO A 146 17.20 2.66 23.39
N ASP A 147 16.58 1.57 23.86
CA ASP A 147 17.29 0.37 24.33
C ASP A 147 17.57 -0.67 23.22
N ALA A 148 16.98 -0.50 22.03
CA ALA A 148 17.26 -1.39 20.92
C ALA A 148 18.66 -1.11 20.34
N VAL A 149 19.50 -2.14 20.27
CA VAL A 149 20.84 -2.02 19.70
C VAL A 149 20.76 -2.14 18.18
N VAL A 150 21.26 -1.12 17.47
CA VAL A 150 21.39 -1.15 16.02
C VAL A 150 22.62 -1.97 15.64
N GLU A 151 22.45 -3.00 14.85
CA GLU A 151 23.53 -3.91 14.49
C GLU A 151 23.49 -4.29 12.99
N PRO A 152 24.66 -4.59 12.39
CA PRO A 152 24.72 -5.09 11.04
C PRO A 152 23.91 -6.38 10.87
N TYR A 153 23.27 -6.54 9.71
CA TYR A 153 22.43 -7.71 9.40
C TYR A 153 23.10 -9.04 9.73
N ASN A 154 24.35 -9.25 9.29
CA ASN A 154 25.07 -10.50 9.51
C ASN A 154 25.37 -10.81 10.97
N LYS A 155 25.38 -9.81 11.85
CA LYS A 155 25.54 -9.98 13.29
C LYS A 155 24.25 -10.45 13.94
N ILE A 156 23.11 -9.90 13.49
CA ILE A 156 21.78 -10.30 13.96
C ILE A 156 21.40 -11.68 13.43
N PHE A 157 21.71 -11.93 12.17
CA PHE A 157 21.39 -13.17 11.45
C PHE A 157 22.67 -13.92 11.07
N PRO A 158 23.25 -14.72 11.96
CA PRO A 158 24.46 -15.51 11.66
C PRO A 158 24.26 -16.43 10.46
N ALA A 159 25.31 -16.57 9.64
CA ALA A 159 25.25 -17.41 8.45
C ALA A 159 25.03 -18.89 8.79
N GLY A 160 24.31 -19.60 7.94
CA GLY A 160 24.03 -21.02 8.07
C GLY A 160 22.69 -21.41 7.46
N ARG A 161 22.43 -22.71 7.41
CA ARG A 161 21.18 -23.26 6.82
C ARG A 161 19.92 -22.66 7.45
N GLY A 162 19.92 -22.42 8.77
CA GLY A 162 18.77 -21.82 9.45
C GLY A 162 18.46 -20.39 8.95
N ARG A 163 19.50 -19.56 8.69
CA ARG A 163 19.32 -18.26 8.06
C ARG A 163 18.76 -18.39 6.65
N ASP A 164 19.30 -19.31 5.85
CA ASP A 164 18.84 -19.50 4.48
C ASP A 164 17.35 -19.88 4.44
N LEU A 165 16.93 -20.73 5.38
CA LEU A 165 15.52 -21.11 5.53
C LEU A 165 14.66 -19.93 5.95
N LEU A 166 15.11 -19.15 6.94
CA LEU A 166 14.41 -17.95 7.41
C LEU A 166 14.23 -16.92 6.27
N GLU A 167 15.32 -16.63 5.55
CA GLU A 167 15.31 -15.68 4.42
C GLU A 167 14.39 -16.16 3.28
N ASN A 168 14.43 -17.45 2.97
CA ASN A 168 13.67 -18.00 1.84
C ASN A 168 12.18 -18.23 2.13
N ILE A 169 11.82 -18.47 3.39
CA ILE A 169 10.48 -18.89 3.78
C ILE A 169 9.75 -17.75 4.50
N CYS A 170 10.34 -17.22 5.56
CA CYS A 170 9.65 -16.27 6.43
C CYS A 170 9.79 -14.82 5.96
N MET A 171 11.02 -14.44 5.54
CA MET A 171 11.29 -13.07 5.09
C MET A 171 10.73 -12.74 3.71
N GLY A 172 10.09 -13.69 3.04
CA GLY A 172 9.21 -13.41 1.92
C GLY A 172 7.95 -12.63 2.33
N CYS A 173 7.54 -12.72 3.61
CA CYS A 173 6.35 -12.06 4.16
C CYS A 173 6.63 -11.12 5.33
N HIS A 174 7.78 -11.26 5.99
CA HIS A 174 8.14 -10.50 7.20
C HIS A 174 9.45 -9.74 7.02
N THR A 175 9.55 -8.58 7.65
CA THR A 175 10.81 -7.84 7.69
C THR A 175 11.79 -8.49 8.67
N PRO A 176 13.11 -8.32 8.49
CA PRO A 176 14.09 -8.82 9.44
C PRO A 176 13.86 -8.34 10.88
N ASN A 177 13.43 -7.10 11.04
CA ASN A 177 13.19 -6.53 12.37
C ASN A 177 12.06 -7.23 13.15
N LEU A 178 11.13 -7.89 12.48
CA LEU A 178 10.14 -8.73 13.15
C LEU A 178 10.78 -9.79 14.06
N PHE A 179 11.88 -10.39 13.60
CA PHE A 179 12.60 -11.44 14.34
C PHE A 179 13.60 -10.86 15.33
N ALA A 180 14.30 -9.80 14.89
CA ALA A 180 15.41 -9.21 15.62
C ALA A 180 15.00 -8.36 16.80
N TYR A 181 13.88 -7.64 16.68
CA TYR A 181 13.35 -6.82 17.75
C TYR A 181 12.66 -7.71 18.78
N ASN A 182 13.40 -8.01 19.84
CA ASN A 182 12.97 -8.92 20.89
C ASN A 182 11.96 -8.25 21.82
N TYR A 183 10.73 -8.08 21.36
CA TYR A 183 9.65 -7.66 22.22
C TYR A 183 9.13 -8.86 23.02
N ASP A 184 8.89 -8.71 24.33
CA ASP A 184 8.31 -9.76 25.18
C ASP A 184 6.87 -10.01 24.79
N ARG A 185 6.71 -10.83 23.76
CA ARG A 185 5.40 -11.19 23.23
C ARG A 185 4.85 -12.39 23.92
N ARG A 186 3.58 -12.25 24.25
CA ARG A 186 2.79 -13.38 24.72
C ARG A 186 1.62 -13.59 23.78
N TYR A 187 1.33 -14.84 23.48
CA TYR A 187 0.02 -15.16 22.90
C TYR A 187 -1.08 -14.72 23.83
N SER A 188 -2.30 -14.57 23.32
CA SER A 188 -3.50 -14.32 24.14
C SER A 188 -3.68 -15.32 25.29
N SER A 189 -3.06 -16.48 25.19
CA SER A 189 -2.96 -17.50 26.24
C SER A 189 -1.93 -17.17 27.36
N GLY A 190 -1.18 -16.07 27.26
CA GLY A 190 -0.10 -15.71 28.18
C GLY A 190 1.21 -16.47 27.98
N ARG A 191 1.30 -17.36 26.97
CA ARG A 191 2.48 -18.17 26.70
C ARG A 191 3.56 -17.36 25.98
N PRO A 192 4.83 -17.39 26.40
CA PRO A 192 5.94 -16.77 25.68
C PRO A 192 6.07 -17.32 24.25
N ILE A 193 6.31 -16.43 23.27
CA ILE A 193 6.47 -16.83 21.86
C ILE A 193 7.89 -17.32 21.56
N LYS A 194 8.84 -17.01 22.42
CA LYS A 194 10.28 -17.07 22.08
C LYS A 194 11.06 -18.26 22.62
N ASP A 195 10.49 -19.10 23.47
CA ASP A 195 11.12 -20.39 23.74
C ASP A 195 11.05 -21.28 22.49
N LYS A 196 11.80 -22.38 22.49
CA LYS A 196 11.86 -23.31 21.35
C LYS A 196 10.46 -23.82 20.98
N ASP A 197 9.64 -24.15 21.96
CA ASP A 197 8.26 -24.63 21.73
C ASP A 197 7.38 -23.53 21.16
N GLY A 198 7.53 -22.29 21.64
CA GLY A 198 6.81 -21.14 21.10
C GLY A 198 7.17 -20.85 19.65
N TRP A 199 8.46 -20.94 19.29
CA TRP A 199 8.88 -20.84 17.89
C TRP A 199 8.34 -21.98 17.04
N ALA A 200 8.37 -23.23 17.55
CA ALA A 200 7.78 -24.38 16.86
C ALA A 200 6.29 -24.16 16.57
N ILE A 201 5.52 -23.72 17.56
CA ILE A 201 4.10 -23.38 17.41
C ILE A 201 3.92 -22.26 16.37
N THR A 202 4.79 -21.25 16.37
CA THR A 202 4.72 -20.13 15.42
C THR A 202 4.97 -20.58 14.00
N VAL A 203 6.03 -21.38 13.77
CA VAL A 203 6.34 -21.97 12.46
C VAL A 203 5.20 -22.88 12.00
N ASP A 204 4.67 -23.73 12.88
CA ASP A 204 3.52 -24.59 12.59
C ASP A 204 2.29 -23.79 12.15
N ARG A 205 1.98 -22.71 12.86
CA ARG A 205 0.85 -21.83 12.48
C ARG A 205 1.03 -21.22 11.11
N MET A 206 2.25 -20.80 10.75
CA MET A 206 2.54 -20.24 9.43
C MET A 206 2.46 -21.31 8.34
N ILE A 207 3.01 -22.50 8.56
CA ILE A 207 2.98 -23.62 7.61
C ILE A 207 1.54 -24.13 7.42
N LYS A 208 0.79 -24.31 8.50
CA LYS A 208 -0.56 -24.88 8.48
C LYS A 208 -1.63 -23.85 8.11
N GLY A 209 -1.26 -22.58 7.88
CA GLY A 209 -2.19 -21.52 7.50
C GLY A 209 -3.17 -21.09 8.59
N VAL A 210 -2.89 -21.40 9.85
CA VAL A 210 -3.77 -21.09 11.00
C VAL A 210 -3.75 -19.59 11.32
N ALA A 211 -2.73 -18.85 10.90
CA ALA A 211 -2.64 -17.40 11.11
C ALA A 211 -3.71 -16.61 10.33
N PHE A 212 -4.35 -17.21 9.34
CA PHE A 212 -5.30 -16.52 8.45
C PHE A 212 -6.67 -17.17 8.48
N SER A 213 -7.32 -17.07 9.60
CA SER A 213 -8.70 -17.50 9.82
C SER A 213 -8.98 -19.01 9.62
N ASN A 214 -9.93 -19.51 10.34
CA ASN A 214 -10.51 -20.86 10.24
C ASN A 214 -11.06 -21.24 8.83
N GLN A 215 -10.75 -20.49 7.79
CA GLN A 215 -11.39 -20.57 6.50
C GLN A 215 -10.53 -21.16 5.38
N SER A 216 -9.20 -21.15 5.47
CA SER A 216 -8.38 -21.76 4.43
C SER A 216 -7.49 -22.88 4.96
N LYS A 217 -7.69 -24.09 4.41
CA LYS A 217 -6.73 -25.19 4.55
C LYS A 217 -5.51 -25.01 3.64
N ALA A 218 -5.36 -23.86 2.98
CA ALA A 218 -4.20 -23.57 2.16
C ALA A 218 -3.10 -23.03 3.06
N SER A 219 -2.07 -23.80 3.32
CA SER A 219 -0.90 -23.33 4.02
C SER A 219 -0.15 -22.29 3.18
N TYR A 220 0.35 -21.24 3.82
CA TYR A 220 1.22 -20.26 3.15
C TYR A 220 2.55 -20.89 2.72
N VAL A 221 2.99 -21.90 3.45
CA VAL A 221 4.18 -22.68 3.17
C VAL A 221 3.75 -24.12 2.94
N ASP A 222 4.01 -24.64 1.76
CA ASP A 222 3.79 -26.04 1.43
C ASP A 222 4.80 -26.89 2.23
N GLU A 223 4.36 -28.02 2.80
CA GLU A 223 5.23 -28.98 3.50
C GLU A 223 6.45 -29.40 2.65
N LYS A 224 6.31 -29.37 1.32
CA LYS A 224 7.43 -29.63 0.40
C LYS A 224 8.51 -28.55 0.44
N LEU A 225 8.17 -27.31 0.88
CA LEU A 225 9.15 -26.23 1.03
C LEU A 225 9.90 -26.27 2.35
N LEU A 226 9.34 -26.92 3.35
CA LEU A 226 9.97 -27.09 4.67
C LEU A 226 9.87 -28.56 5.08
N PRO A 227 10.79 -29.43 4.57
CA PRO A 227 10.89 -30.81 5.02
C PRO A 227 11.16 -30.90 6.53
N PRO A 228 10.78 -32.01 7.19
CA PRO A 228 10.94 -32.16 8.65
C PRO A 228 12.36 -31.84 9.18
N ALA A 229 13.40 -32.23 8.45
CA ALA A 229 14.78 -31.91 8.83
C ALA A 229 15.09 -30.41 8.78
N ASP A 230 14.59 -29.70 7.77
CA ASP A 230 14.73 -28.25 7.64
C ASP A 230 13.85 -27.50 8.66
N TYR A 231 12.71 -28.07 9.05
CA TYR A 231 11.84 -27.52 10.10
C TYR A 231 12.60 -27.43 11.43
N GLU A 232 13.23 -28.51 11.86
CA GLU A 232 14.01 -28.53 13.11
C GLU A 232 15.17 -27.53 13.07
N ILE A 233 15.89 -27.45 11.95
CA ILE A 233 16.98 -26.48 11.77
C ILE A 233 16.45 -25.03 11.88
N LEU A 234 15.30 -24.72 11.28
CA LEU A 234 14.70 -23.39 11.34
C LEU A 234 14.27 -23.05 12.77
N VAL A 235 13.58 -23.96 13.46
CA VAL A 235 13.13 -23.76 14.85
C VAL A 235 14.31 -23.55 15.79
N ASP A 236 15.35 -24.37 15.66
CA ASP A 236 16.58 -24.23 16.46
C ASP A 236 17.30 -22.91 16.20
N TYR A 237 17.35 -22.48 14.93
CA TYR A 237 17.93 -21.20 14.56
C TYR A 237 17.17 -20.02 15.19
N LEU A 238 15.84 -20.05 15.13
CA LEU A 238 14.99 -19.02 15.72
C LEU A 238 15.13 -18.99 17.25
N ALA A 239 15.10 -20.14 17.90
CA ALA A 239 15.24 -20.23 19.35
C ALA A 239 16.61 -19.78 19.85
N THR A 240 17.68 -20.11 19.11
CA THR A 240 19.06 -19.74 19.46
C THR A 240 19.33 -18.25 19.28
N ASN A 241 18.87 -17.66 18.17
CA ASN A 241 19.22 -16.28 17.84
C ASN A 241 18.20 -15.26 18.32
N PHE A 242 16.94 -15.68 18.50
CA PHE A 242 15.80 -14.82 18.86
C PHE A 242 15.00 -15.40 20.03
N GLY A 243 15.67 -16.11 20.93
CA GLY A 243 15.10 -16.69 22.14
C GLY A 243 14.77 -15.66 23.21
N LEU A 244 14.29 -16.14 24.36
CA LEU A 244 13.86 -15.30 25.49
C LEU A 244 14.95 -14.36 26.00
N ASP A 245 16.20 -14.82 26.00
CA ASP A 245 17.35 -14.09 26.53
C ASP A 245 18.01 -13.17 25.50
N SER A 246 17.52 -13.12 24.26
CA SER A 246 18.10 -12.25 23.24
C SER A 246 17.66 -10.79 23.46
N ALA A 247 18.64 -9.86 23.51
CA ALA A 247 18.35 -8.44 23.61
C ALA A 247 17.62 -7.91 22.36
N PRO A 248 16.79 -6.87 22.48
CA PRO A 248 16.21 -6.18 21.33
C PRO A 248 17.30 -5.66 20.40
N ARG A 249 17.22 -6.00 19.12
CA ARG A 249 18.15 -5.58 18.09
C ARG A 249 17.40 -5.09 16.88
N VAL A 250 17.97 -4.15 16.18
CA VAL A 250 17.44 -3.60 14.95
C VAL A 250 18.50 -3.66 13.88
N VAL A 251 18.12 -4.05 12.70
CA VAL A 251 19.03 -4.09 11.56
C VAL A 251 19.45 -2.69 11.18
N GLN A 252 20.77 -2.47 11.13
CA GLN A 252 21.34 -1.24 10.63
C GLN A 252 20.88 -0.99 9.19
N LEU A 253 20.29 0.17 8.95
CA LEU A 253 19.89 0.56 7.61
C LEU A 253 21.12 0.87 6.76
N GLU A 254 21.09 0.44 5.51
CA GLU A 254 22.07 0.90 4.53
C GLU A 254 21.85 2.38 4.23
N LYS A 255 22.92 3.05 3.77
CA LYS A 255 22.80 4.46 3.35
C LYS A 255 21.85 4.55 2.15
N GLU A 256 20.82 5.34 2.33
CA GLU A 256 19.90 5.66 1.25
C GLU A 256 20.51 6.69 0.29
N PRO A 257 20.10 6.69 -1.00
CA PRO A 257 20.45 7.77 -1.92
C PRO A 257 19.95 9.13 -1.39
N GLU A 258 20.62 10.21 -1.77
CA GLU A 258 20.21 11.56 -1.39
C GLU A 258 18.79 11.87 -1.89
N LEU A 259 18.06 12.67 -1.12
CA LEU A 259 16.72 13.11 -1.47
C LEU A 259 16.80 14.27 -2.46
N ASP A 260 15.82 14.36 -3.34
CA ASP A 260 15.67 15.46 -4.29
C ASP A 260 15.02 16.67 -3.57
N GLU A 261 15.83 17.65 -3.19
CA GLU A 261 15.37 18.84 -2.47
C GLU A 261 14.39 19.69 -3.29
N GLU A 262 14.53 19.73 -4.62
CA GLU A 262 13.59 20.46 -5.48
C GLU A 262 12.20 19.79 -5.45
N ALA A 263 12.16 18.48 -5.53
CA ALA A 263 10.91 17.74 -5.42
C ALA A 263 10.27 17.87 -4.04
N LEU A 264 11.10 17.83 -2.97
CA LEU A 264 10.63 18.04 -1.58
C LEU A 264 10.07 19.45 -1.38
N ALA A 265 10.74 20.48 -1.92
CA ALA A 265 10.28 21.85 -1.83
C ALA A 265 8.91 22.07 -2.50
N LYS A 266 8.59 21.31 -3.55
CA LYS A 266 7.32 21.38 -4.29
C LYS A 266 6.21 20.53 -3.66
N ALA A 267 6.55 19.46 -2.98
CA ALA A 267 5.57 18.52 -2.44
C ALA A 267 4.75 19.10 -1.28
N GLN A 268 3.48 18.72 -1.23
CA GLN A 268 2.60 18.95 -0.08
C GLN A 268 1.75 17.72 0.17
N TYR A 269 1.64 17.33 1.42
CA TYR A 269 0.71 16.30 1.87
C TYR A 269 -0.49 16.93 2.56
N VAL A 270 -1.65 16.35 2.36
CA VAL A 270 -2.85 16.66 3.13
C VAL A 270 -3.35 15.36 3.75
N GLU A 271 -3.28 15.26 5.05
CA GLU A 271 -3.63 14.10 5.83
C GLU A 271 -4.96 14.33 6.55
N TYR A 272 -5.93 13.47 6.29
CA TYR A 272 -7.26 13.47 6.92
C TYR A 272 -7.32 12.34 7.92
N ARG A 273 -7.48 12.68 9.20
CA ARG A 273 -7.48 11.72 10.31
C ARG A 273 -8.88 11.43 10.77
N PHE A 274 -9.16 10.15 10.96
CA PHE A 274 -10.44 9.66 11.47
C PHE A 274 -10.21 9.10 12.87
N PRO A 275 -10.55 9.86 13.94
CA PRO A 275 -10.29 9.42 15.31
C PRO A 275 -10.96 8.08 15.62
N ASN A 276 -10.34 7.29 16.48
CA ASN A 276 -10.96 6.08 17.00
C ASN A 276 -12.25 6.42 17.75
N THR A 277 -13.27 5.61 17.56
CA THR A 277 -14.58 5.74 18.23
C THR A 277 -14.90 4.47 19.01
N LYS A 278 -15.97 4.50 19.81
CA LYS A 278 -16.44 3.30 20.51
C LYS A 278 -16.79 2.17 19.54
N ASP A 279 -17.36 2.51 18.40
CA ASP A 279 -17.76 1.53 17.37
C ASP A 279 -16.60 1.12 16.45
N LEU A 280 -15.57 1.94 16.35
CA LEU A 280 -14.34 1.71 15.59
C LEU A 280 -13.12 2.01 16.46
N PRO A 281 -12.83 1.16 17.45
CA PRO A 281 -11.78 1.41 18.44
C PRO A 281 -10.35 1.26 17.90
N LYS A 282 -10.20 0.56 16.79
CA LYS A 282 -8.93 0.40 16.07
C LYS A 282 -9.21 0.61 14.59
N ARG A 283 -8.68 1.69 14.02
CA ARG A 283 -8.88 2.00 12.61
C ARG A 283 -7.64 1.65 11.80
N GLY A 284 -7.88 1.17 10.57
CA GLY A 284 -6.83 0.92 9.60
C GLY A 284 -7.37 1.14 8.19
N THR A 285 -6.98 2.24 7.56
CA THR A 285 -7.44 2.55 6.20
C THR A 285 -6.70 1.73 5.18
N HIS A 286 -7.42 0.93 4.42
CA HIS A 286 -6.82 0.01 3.45
C HIS A 286 -6.95 0.48 2.00
N THR A 287 -8.15 0.77 1.57
CA THR A 287 -8.46 1.16 0.20
C THR A 287 -9.34 2.41 0.21
N LEU A 288 -9.16 3.25 -0.76
CA LEU A 288 -10.00 4.42 -0.97
C LEU A 288 -10.39 4.53 -2.44
N GLY A 289 -11.44 5.29 -2.71
CA GLY A 289 -11.92 5.59 -4.05
C GLY A 289 -12.62 6.94 -4.09
N PHE A 290 -12.88 7.42 -5.30
CA PHE A 290 -13.47 8.73 -5.54
C PHE A 290 -14.91 8.56 -6.03
N ASP A 291 -15.85 9.25 -5.38
CA ASP A 291 -17.24 9.29 -5.84
C ASP A 291 -17.42 10.29 -7.01
N PRO A 292 -18.56 10.28 -7.70
CA PRO A 292 -18.81 11.20 -8.81
C PRO A 292 -18.79 12.69 -8.41
N ASP A 293 -19.03 13.02 -7.14
CA ASP A 293 -19.03 14.38 -6.61
C ASP A 293 -17.64 14.83 -6.14
N GLY A 294 -16.63 13.97 -6.28
CA GLY A 294 -15.24 14.24 -5.92
C GLY A 294 -14.93 14.04 -4.44
N ASN A 295 -15.80 13.36 -3.70
CA ASN A 295 -15.52 12.97 -2.33
C ASN A 295 -14.72 11.67 -2.31
N ILE A 296 -14.09 11.41 -1.16
CA ILE A 296 -13.25 10.23 -0.95
C ILE A 296 -14.03 9.23 -0.11
N ILE A 297 -14.15 8.02 -0.61
CA ILE A 297 -14.73 6.91 0.14
C ILE A 297 -13.59 6.03 0.62
N VAL A 298 -13.46 5.91 1.92
CA VAL A 298 -12.34 5.21 2.58
C VAL A 298 -12.86 3.94 3.23
N MET A 299 -12.19 2.83 2.94
CA MET A 299 -12.45 1.55 3.59
C MET A 299 -11.60 1.43 4.84
N ASP A 300 -12.25 1.32 5.98
CA ASP A 300 -11.61 0.88 7.21
C ASP A 300 -11.61 -0.65 7.27
N ARG A 301 -10.44 -1.25 7.39
CA ARG A 301 -10.28 -2.70 7.46
C ARG A 301 -11.05 -3.34 8.62
N ASN A 302 -11.17 -2.62 9.72
CA ASN A 302 -11.79 -3.10 10.95
C ASN A 302 -13.31 -2.89 11.00
N GLY A 303 -13.94 -2.60 9.88
CA GLY A 303 -15.39 -2.66 9.74
C GLY A 303 -16.10 -1.32 9.61
N GLY A 304 -15.48 -0.34 8.96
CA GLY A 304 -16.11 0.94 8.68
C GLY A 304 -15.93 1.40 7.23
N ILE A 305 -16.82 2.25 6.77
CA ILE A 305 -16.65 3.10 5.59
C ILE A 305 -16.67 4.54 6.07
N VAL A 306 -15.76 5.36 5.57
CA VAL A 306 -15.74 6.80 5.80
C VAL A 306 -16.03 7.52 4.50
N TRP A 307 -17.00 8.41 4.51
CA TRP A 307 -17.18 9.43 3.49
C TRP A 307 -16.41 10.68 3.92
N LEU A 308 -15.64 11.27 3.04
CA LEU A 308 -14.81 12.44 3.28
C LEU A 308 -15.01 13.45 2.13
N ASP A 309 -15.39 14.68 2.45
CA ASP A 309 -15.23 15.81 1.55
C ASP A 309 -13.83 16.43 1.74
N PRO A 310 -12.90 16.21 0.81
CA PRO A 310 -11.53 16.68 0.97
C PRO A 310 -11.37 18.19 0.88
N ARG A 311 -12.37 18.89 0.33
CA ARG A 311 -12.40 20.36 0.17
C ARG A 311 -12.63 21.07 1.51
N THR A 312 -13.39 20.43 2.39
CA THR A 312 -13.78 21.00 3.68
C THR A 312 -13.20 20.27 4.88
N GLY A 313 -12.68 19.04 4.68
CA GLY A 313 -12.26 18.15 5.74
C GLY A 313 -13.42 17.51 6.51
N ASN A 314 -14.68 17.71 6.08
CA ASN A 314 -15.83 17.07 6.71
C ASN A 314 -15.85 15.58 6.39
N SER A 315 -16.09 14.76 7.41
CA SER A 315 -16.19 13.31 7.25
C SER A 315 -17.40 12.74 7.97
N LYS A 316 -17.85 11.57 7.50
CA LYS A 316 -18.94 10.81 8.11
C LYS A 316 -18.59 9.34 8.15
N ASP A 317 -18.74 8.74 9.33
CA ASP A 317 -18.53 7.33 9.57
C ASP A 317 -19.79 6.51 9.33
N TYR A 318 -19.59 5.33 8.75
CA TYR A 318 -20.59 4.28 8.60
C TYR A 318 -20.02 3.00 9.25
N ALA A 319 -20.09 2.93 10.58
CA ALA A 319 -19.63 1.79 11.36
C ALA A 319 -20.48 0.54 11.06
N GLY A 320 -19.85 -0.63 11.12
CA GLY A 320 -20.49 -1.90 10.78
C GLY A 320 -20.73 -2.10 9.27
N ARG A 321 -20.30 -1.13 8.44
CA ARG A 321 -20.24 -1.21 6.97
C ARG A 321 -18.79 -1.31 6.58
N GLY A 322 -18.47 -2.10 5.56
CA GLY A 322 -17.08 -2.29 5.15
C GLY A 322 -16.43 -3.49 5.84
N GLY A 323 -15.14 -3.42 6.00
CA GLY A 323 -14.28 -4.54 6.39
C GLY A 323 -13.79 -5.31 5.18
N GLY A 324 -12.50 -5.67 5.19
CA GLY A 324 -11.85 -6.31 4.06
C GLY A 324 -10.82 -5.42 3.37
N GLU A 325 -10.37 -5.85 2.21
CA GLU A 325 -9.19 -5.26 1.55
C GLU A 325 -9.53 -4.47 0.27
N SER A 326 -10.80 -4.47 -0.17
CA SER A 326 -11.17 -3.86 -1.44
C SER A 326 -12.54 -3.22 -1.42
N LEU A 327 -12.61 -2.04 -2.00
CA LEU A 327 -13.85 -1.38 -2.40
C LEU A 327 -13.72 -0.89 -3.85
N VAL A 328 -14.82 -0.80 -4.54
CA VAL A 328 -14.96 -0.07 -5.80
C VAL A 328 -16.26 0.72 -5.76
N LEU A 329 -16.27 1.82 -6.50
CA LEU A 329 -17.44 2.68 -6.62
C LEU A 329 -18.13 2.44 -7.96
N ASP A 330 -19.44 2.32 -7.93
CA ASP A 330 -20.23 2.33 -9.14
C ASP A 330 -20.40 3.78 -9.64
N ARG A 331 -20.85 3.96 -10.87
CA ARG A 331 -21.01 5.28 -11.51
C ARG A 331 -22.03 6.19 -10.81
N ASP A 332 -22.92 5.66 -9.98
CA ASP A 332 -23.89 6.42 -9.17
C ASP A 332 -23.37 6.76 -7.77
N GLY A 333 -22.13 6.38 -7.45
CA GLY A 333 -21.50 6.60 -6.15
C GLY A 333 -21.82 5.56 -5.11
N THR A 334 -22.55 4.50 -5.45
CA THR A 334 -22.74 3.37 -4.54
C THR A 334 -21.44 2.56 -4.39
N VAL A 335 -21.24 1.98 -3.22
CA VAL A 335 -20.02 1.29 -2.83
C VAL A 335 -20.21 -0.21 -2.89
N TRP A 336 -19.32 -0.89 -3.61
CA TRP A 336 -19.20 -2.33 -3.60
C TRP A 336 -17.94 -2.74 -2.83
N TYR A 337 -18.07 -3.64 -1.86
CA TYR A 337 -16.98 -4.03 -0.98
C TYR A 337 -17.06 -5.50 -0.56
N GLY A 338 -15.93 -6.08 -0.20
CA GLY A 338 -15.84 -7.45 0.30
C GLY A 338 -16.50 -8.48 -0.62
N GLY A 339 -16.40 -8.29 -1.92
CA GLY A 339 -17.10 -9.05 -2.95
C GLY A 339 -18.32 -8.30 -3.47
N VAL A 340 -19.50 -8.89 -3.38
CA VAL A 340 -20.76 -8.30 -3.88
C VAL A 340 -21.63 -7.71 -2.78
N ARG A 341 -21.02 -7.15 -1.76
CA ARG A 341 -21.77 -6.30 -0.82
C ARG A 341 -21.93 -4.93 -1.43
N HIS A 342 -23.15 -4.42 -1.43
CA HIS A 342 -23.51 -3.15 -2.02
C HIS A 342 -24.06 -2.21 -0.97
N PHE A 343 -23.53 -0.99 -0.94
CA PHE A 343 -23.92 0.01 0.03
C PHE A 343 -24.21 1.36 -0.64
N ASP A 344 -25.45 1.82 -0.47
CA ASP A 344 -25.85 3.17 -0.85
C ASP A 344 -25.64 4.12 0.33
N LEU A 345 -24.62 4.98 0.22
CA LEU A 345 -24.26 5.96 1.24
C LEU A 345 -25.36 7.01 1.47
N LYS A 346 -26.11 7.39 0.42
CA LYS A 346 -27.13 8.42 0.49
C LYS A 346 -28.37 7.92 1.23
N GLN A 347 -28.79 6.69 0.93
CA GLN A 347 -29.96 6.07 1.54
C GLN A 347 -29.61 5.29 2.82
N ASN A 348 -28.33 5.06 3.10
CA ASN A 348 -27.83 4.21 4.18
C ASN A 348 -28.39 2.77 4.11
N ILE A 349 -28.56 2.26 2.90
CA ILE A 349 -29.05 0.90 2.65
C ILE A 349 -27.85 0.00 2.34
N ASP A 350 -27.74 -1.09 3.07
CA ASP A 350 -26.72 -2.13 2.88
C ASP A 350 -27.42 -3.40 2.41
N ASP A 351 -27.32 -3.67 1.12
CA ASP A 351 -27.83 -4.90 0.52
C ASP A 351 -26.75 -5.98 0.66
N LYS A 352 -26.93 -6.87 1.61
CA LYS A 352 -25.98 -7.93 1.88
C LYS A 352 -26.14 -9.06 0.88
N TYR A 353 -25.13 -9.20 0.02
CA TYR A 353 -24.98 -10.38 -0.83
C TYR A 353 -24.04 -11.35 -0.15
N PHE A 354 -24.56 -12.54 0.12
CA PHE A 354 -23.73 -13.66 0.53
C PHE A 354 -23.48 -14.55 -0.67
N PHE A 355 -22.22 -14.94 -0.90
CA PHE A 355 -21.92 -16.05 -1.77
C PHE A 355 -22.45 -17.34 -1.16
N GLU A 356 -23.66 -17.72 -1.48
CA GLU A 356 -24.13 -19.06 -1.21
C GLU A 356 -23.50 -20.00 -2.23
N GLY A 357 -22.65 -20.92 -1.78
CA GLY A 357 -22.11 -21.97 -2.62
C GLY A 357 -20.79 -21.71 -3.31
N GLY A 358 -19.92 -20.89 -2.73
CA GLY A 358 -18.52 -20.85 -3.14
C GLY A 358 -17.86 -22.23 -3.15
N PRO A 359 -16.67 -22.41 -3.74
CA PRO A 359 -15.98 -23.69 -3.76
C PRO A 359 -16.02 -24.34 -2.37
N LYS A 360 -16.63 -25.53 -2.28
CA LYS A 360 -16.87 -26.25 -1.01
C LYS A 360 -17.89 -25.59 -0.06
N GLY A 361 -18.86 -24.79 -0.56
CA GLY A 361 -19.94 -24.22 0.24
C GLY A 361 -19.52 -23.19 1.29
N ARG A 362 -18.37 -22.55 1.12
CA ARG A 362 -17.83 -21.53 2.05
C ARG A 362 -17.72 -20.18 1.38
N PRO A 363 -18.03 -19.06 2.07
CA PRO A 363 -17.72 -17.73 1.57
C PRO A 363 -16.20 -17.59 1.39
N ILE A 364 -15.77 -17.10 0.23
CA ILE A 364 -14.36 -16.86 -0.05
C ILE A 364 -14.12 -15.35 0.04
N PRO A 365 -13.19 -14.88 0.87
CA PRO A 365 -12.86 -13.49 0.93
C PRO A 365 -12.33 -12.98 -0.41
N VAL A 366 -12.86 -11.84 -0.84
CA VAL A 366 -12.38 -11.13 -2.04
C VAL A 366 -11.27 -10.19 -1.63
N SER A 367 -10.11 -10.31 -2.28
CA SER A 367 -8.95 -9.46 -1.99
C SER A 367 -8.90 -8.21 -2.85
N THR A 368 -9.28 -8.33 -4.13
CA THR A 368 -9.40 -7.18 -5.03
C THR A 368 -10.62 -7.35 -5.91
N GLN A 369 -11.31 -6.24 -6.16
CA GLN A 369 -12.43 -6.17 -7.09
C GLN A 369 -12.29 -4.95 -8.00
N ILE A 370 -12.70 -5.10 -9.25
CA ILE A 370 -12.68 -4.05 -10.28
C ILE A 370 -13.87 -4.23 -11.19
N PHE A 371 -14.40 -3.13 -11.72
CA PHE A 371 -15.41 -3.19 -12.78
C PHE A 371 -14.76 -3.21 -14.15
N ASP A 372 -15.39 -3.92 -15.10
CA ASP A 372 -15.08 -3.77 -16.51
C ASP A 372 -16.03 -2.76 -17.20
N LYS A 373 -15.74 -2.45 -18.47
CA LYS A 373 -16.54 -1.54 -19.29
C LYS A 373 -17.98 -2.00 -19.54
N ASN A 374 -18.27 -3.27 -19.30
CA ASN A 374 -19.63 -3.83 -19.43
C ASN A 374 -20.42 -3.71 -18.12
N GLY A 375 -19.80 -3.17 -17.08
CA GLY A 375 -20.36 -3.04 -15.74
C GLY A 375 -20.30 -4.31 -14.92
N ASP A 376 -19.66 -5.36 -15.41
CA ASP A 376 -19.44 -6.60 -14.68
C ASP A 376 -18.28 -6.43 -13.71
N MET A 377 -18.31 -7.13 -12.57
CA MET A 377 -17.29 -7.01 -11.55
C MET A 377 -16.40 -8.25 -11.50
N TRP A 378 -15.10 -8.04 -11.69
CA TRP A 378 -14.09 -9.06 -11.52
C TRP A 378 -13.51 -9.05 -10.12
N MET A 379 -13.22 -10.21 -9.57
CA MET A 379 -12.78 -10.41 -8.19
C MET A 379 -11.64 -11.42 -8.12
N SER A 380 -10.64 -11.14 -7.29
CA SER A 380 -9.61 -12.12 -6.94
C SER A 380 -9.96 -12.82 -5.63
N LEU A 381 -9.76 -14.13 -5.61
CA LEU A 381 -10.06 -15.02 -4.51
C LEU A 381 -8.75 -15.56 -3.93
N LEU A 382 -8.03 -14.74 -3.16
CA LEU A 382 -6.69 -15.07 -2.64
C LEU A 382 -6.67 -16.44 -1.93
N SER A 383 -7.57 -16.65 -1.00
CA SER A 383 -7.65 -17.89 -0.22
C SER A 383 -8.25 -19.05 -1.01
N GLY A 384 -8.98 -18.76 -2.08
CA GLY A 384 -9.60 -19.75 -2.96
C GLY A 384 -8.74 -20.16 -4.15
N GLY A 385 -7.67 -19.41 -4.43
CA GLY A 385 -6.80 -19.67 -5.59
C GLY A 385 -7.47 -19.41 -6.93
N GLY A 386 -8.47 -18.52 -7.00
CA GLY A 386 -9.29 -18.33 -8.18
C GLY A 386 -9.61 -16.88 -8.54
N LEU A 387 -10.31 -16.73 -9.66
CA LEU A 387 -10.96 -15.49 -10.09
C LEU A 387 -12.47 -15.71 -10.09
N ALA A 388 -13.22 -14.65 -9.83
CA ALA A 388 -14.67 -14.66 -9.99
C ALA A 388 -15.14 -13.45 -10.79
N LYS A 389 -16.27 -13.59 -11.46
CA LYS A 389 -16.97 -12.52 -12.19
C LYS A 389 -18.41 -12.48 -11.74
N TRP A 390 -18.86 -11.33 -11.27
CA TRP A 390 -20.28 -11.03 -11.11
C TRP A 390 -20.80 -10.40 -12.41
N ASP A 391 -21.82 -11.00 -12.97
CA ASP A 391 -22.50 -10.52 -14.17
C ASP A 391 -23.67 -9.62 -13.76
N ARG A 392 -23.58 -8.35 -14.12
CA ARG A 392 -24.56 -7.33 -13.74
C ARG A 392 -25.97 -7.60 -14.28
N LYS A 393 -26.10 -8.22 -15.44
CA LYS A 393 -27.40 -8.43 -16.09
C LYS A 393 -28.16 -9.61 -15.48
N THR A 394 -27.43 -10.64 -15.08
CA THR A 394 -28.03 -11.88 -14.60
C THR A 394 -27.96 -12.03 -13.09
N ASP A 395 -27.21 -11.16 -12.41
CA ASP A 395 -26.89 -11.24 -10.98
C ASP A 395 -26.27 -12.59 -10.58
N ASN A 396 -25.56 -13.22 -11.50
CA ASN A 396 -24.88 -14.48 -11.25
C ASN A 396 -23.37 -14.25 -11.07
N ILE A 397 -22.76 -15.10 -10.25
CA ILE A 397 -21.32 -15.17 -10.13
C ILE A 397 -20.81 -16.44 -10.77
N VAL A 398 -19.82 -16.29 -11.62
CA VAL A 398 -19.07 -17.40 -12.21
C VAL A 398 -17.63 -17.30 -11.70
N TRP A 399 -17.03 -18.43 -11.34
CA TRP A 399 -15.65 -18.45 -10.84
C TRP A 399 -14.80 -19.49 -11.58
N TRP A 400 -13.50 -19.25 -11.62
CA TRP A 400 -12.48 -20.09 -12.25
C TRP A 400 -11.36 -20.36 -11.24
N ASP A 401 -10.90 -21.59 -11.15
CA ASP A 401 -9.63 -21.90 -10.51
C ASP A 401 -8.50 -21.37 -11.40
N VAL A 402 -7.54 -20.68 -10.80
CA VAL A 402 -6.31 -20.32 -11.50
C VAL A 402 -5.41 -21.55 -11.56
N PRO A 403 -4.97 -21.93 -12.77
CA PRO A 403 -4.28 -23.20 -12.96
C PRO A 403 -2.84 -23.23 -12.45
N HIS A 404 -2.27 -22.09 -12.13
CA HIS A 404 -0.89 -21.99 -11.72
C HIS A 404 -0.73 -22.40 -10.26
N LEU A 405 0.18 -23.34 -10.02
CA LEU A 405 0.46 -23.82 -8.68
C LEU A 405 0.87 -22.64 -7.77
N ARG A 406 0.22 -22.50 -6.61
CA ARG A 406 0.43 -21.41 -5.63
C ARG A 406 0.14 -20.01 -6.15
N SER A 407 -0.63 -19.85 -7.21
CA SER A 407 -0.90 -18.56 -7.80
C SER A 407 -1.44 -17.54 -6.78
N ARG A 408 -2.49 -17.91 -6.04
CA ARG A 408 -3.14 -17.03 -5.05
C ARG A 408 -3.36 -15.62 -5.60
N PRO A 409 -4.28 -15.42 -6.57
CA PRO A 409 -4.52 -14.13 -7.20
C PRO A 409 -4.85 -13.06 -6.17
N TYR A 410 -4.15 -11.92 -6.23
CA TYR A 410 -4.33 -10.84 -5.26
C TYR A 410 -4.75 -9.53 -5.93
N GLY A 411 -3.81 -8.71 -6.44
CA GLY A 411 -4.13 -7.51 -7.18
C GLY A 411 -4.73 -7.83 -8.55
N LEU A 412 -5.66 -7.02 -9.01
CA LEU A 412 -6.26 -7.12 -10.33
C LEU A 412 -6.11 -5.81 -11.10
N THR A 413 -5.94 -5.93 -12.42
CA THR A 413 -6.15 -4.86 -13.38
C THR A 413 -6.72 -5.42 -14.67
N LEU A 414 -7.25 -4.56 -15.54
CA LEU A 414 -7.64 -4.91 -16.89
C LEU A 414 -6.62 -4.33 -17.87
N ASP A 415 -6.31 -5.08 -18.91
CA ASP A 415 -5.59 -4.52 -20.03
C ASP A 415 -6.55 -3.91 -21.08
N HIS A 416 -6.00 -3.22 -22.07
CA HIS A 416 -6.78 -2.57 -23.11
C HIS A 416 -7.58 -3.57 -23.98
N ASN A 417 -7.20 -4.84 -23.96
CA ASN A 417 -7.88 -5.92 -24.67
C ASN A 417 -9.01 -6.56 -23.83
N GLY A 418 -9.18 -6.12 -22.58
CA GLY A 418 -10.17 -6.65 -21.64
C GLY A 418 -9.75 -7.98 -20.99
N ARG A 419 -8.48 -8.36 -21.06
CA ARG A 419 -7.94 -9.47 -20.28
C ARG A 419 -7.82 -9.07 -18.83
N VAL A 420 -8.11 -9.99 -17.93
CA VAL A 420 -8.05 -9.80 -16.48
C VAL A 420 -6.67 -10.22 -15.98
N TRP A 421 -5.84 -9.27 -15.69
CA TRP A 421 -4.50 -9.51 -15.14
C TRP A 421 -4.54 -9.58 -13.62
N PHE A 422 -3.72 -10.45 -13.05
CA PHE A 422 -3.61 -10.64 -11.61
C PHE A 422 -2.17 -10.86 -11.15
N ALA A 423 -1.89 -10.34 -9.96
CA ALA A 423 -0.64 -10.61 -9.27
C ALA A 423 -0.72 -11.98 -8.59
N GLU A 424 0.30 -12.81 -8.76
CA GLU A 424 0.40 -14.12 -8.13
C GLU A 424 1.20 -14.02 -6.85
N TYR A 425 0.51 -13.98 -5.72
CA TYR A 425 1.06 -13.62 -4.41
C TYR A 425 2.26 -14.46 -3.95
N HIS A 426 2.42 -15.70 -4.43
CA HIS A 426 3.50 -16.59 -4.00
C HIS A 426 4.43 -17.07 -5.12
N ASN A 427 4.25 -16.60 -6.34
CA ASN A 427 4.96 -17.15 -7.49
C ASN A 427 5.95 -16.19 -8.17
N SER A 428 6.13 -14.98 -7.69
CA SER A 428 6.93 -13.94 -8.39
C SER A 428 6.50 -13.74 -9.85
N SER A 429 5.21 -13.91 -10.12
CA SER A 429 4.64 -13.93 -11.48
C SER A 429 3.41 -13.04 -11.57
N LEU A 430 3.12 -12.61 -12.79
CA LEU A 430 1.82 -12.07 -13.19
C LEU A 430 1.10 -13.12 -14.03
N GLY A 431 -0.20 -13.27 -13.81
CA GLY A 431 -1.06 -14.06 -14.65
C GLY A 431 -2.10 -13.20 -15.37
N TYR A 432 -2.67 -13.70 -16.46
CA TYR A 432 -3.92 -13.16 -16.97
C TYR A 432 -4.92 -14.27 -17.31
N PHE A 433 -6.16 -13.88 -17.31
CA PHE A 433 -7.28 -14.63 -17.85
C PHE A 433 -7.89 -13.86 -19.02
N ASP A 434 -8.06 -14.53 -20.16
CA ASP A 434 -8.77 -13.97 -21.31
C ASP A 434 -10.25 -14.43 -21.28
N PRO A 435 -11.19 -13.53 -20.99
CA PRO A 435 -12.62 -13.91 -20.94
C PRO A 435 -13.20 -14.31 -22.29
N THR A 436 -12.55 -13.95 -23.40
CA THR A 436 -13.00 -14.27 -24.76
C THR A 436 -12.70 -15.72 -25.11
N THR A 437 -11.49 -16.16 -24.80
CA THR A 437 -11.01 -17.50 -25.12
C THR A 437 -11.16 -18.48 -23.96
N GLY A 438 -11.21 -17.99 -22.72
CA GLY A 438 -11.16 -18.77 -21.49
C GLY A 438 -9.74 -19.25 -21.15
N ALA A 439 -8.71 -18.69 -21.79
CA ALA A 439 -7.33 -19.08 -21.59
C ALA A 439 -6.70 -18.34 -20.41
N PHE A 440 -5.81 -19.04 -19.70
CA PHE A 440 -4.88 -18.48 -18.73
C PHE A 440 -3.46 -18.46 -19.30
N ASP A 441 -2.67 -17.47 -18.89
CA ASP A 441 -1.24 -17.44 -19.16
C ASP A 441 -0.49 -16.87 -17.95
N GLN A 442 0.81 -17.14 -17.84
CA GLN A 442 1.67 -16.76 -16.73
C GLN A 442 3.01 -16.20 -17.21
N PHE A 443 3.49 -15.19 -16.52
CA PHE A 443 4.73 -14.50 -16.81
C PHE A 443 5.56 -14.38 -15.52
N GLU A 444 6.68 -15.06 -15.47
CA GLU A 444 7.64 -14.90 -14.40
C GLU A 444 8.33 -13.53 -14.54
N VAL A 445 8.23 -12.67 -13.52
CA VAL A 445 8.82 -11.33 -13.53
C VAL A 445 10.20 -11.30 -12.88
N THR A 446 10.51 -12.26 -12.01
CA THR A 446 11.83 -12.40 -11.41
C THR A 446 12.08 -13.85 -10.99
N LYS A 447 13.36 -14.26 -11.15
CA LYS A 447 13.86 -15.57 -10.67
C LYS A 447 14.46 -15.48 -9.27
N GLU A 448 14.54 -14.29 -8.70
CA GLU A 448 14.94 -14.14 -7.30
C GLU A 448 13.93 -14.88 -6.42
N ALA A 449 14.43 -15.60 -5.42
CA ALA A 449 13.62 -16.49 -4.62
C ALA A 449 12.42 -15.77 -3.97
N PRO A 450 11.42 -16.51 -3.52
CA PRO A 450 10.03 -16.10 -3.59
C PRO A 450 9.79 -14.71 -3.04
N THR A 451 9.40 -13.83 -3.95
CA THR A 451 8.96 -12.48 -3.64
C THR A 451 7.44 -12.46 -3.76
N ASN A 452 6.79 -11.75 -2.86
CA ASN A 452 5.35 -11.56 -2.99
C ASN A 452 5.07 -10.43 -3.98
N ILE A 453 4.35 -10.72 -5.03
CA ILE A 453 3.77 -9.71 -5.90
C ILE A 453 2.35 -9.46 -5.46
N ARG A 454 2.06 -8.23 -5.01
CA ARG A 454 0.73 -7.92 -4.46
C ARG A 454 -0.16 -7.17 -5.44
N ARG A 455 0.37 -6.16 -6.11
CA ARG A 455 -0.40 -5.27 -6.97
C ARG A 455 0.27 -5.10 -8.33
N LEU A 456 -0.52 -4.66 -9.30
CA LEU A 456 -0.08 -4.40 -10.65
C LEU A 456 -0.95 -3.32 -11.29
N ALA A 457 -0.41 -2.67 -12.31
CA ALA A 457 -1.13 -1.69 -13.11
C ALA A 457 -0.76 -1.82 -14.59
N ALA A 458 -1.65 -1.40 -15.48
CA ALA A 458 -1.37 -1.19 -16.88
C ALA A 458 -1.07 0.29 -17.14
N ASP A 459 -0.06 0.60 -17.95
CA ASP A 459 0.18 1.96 -18.44
C ASP A 459 -0.61 2.25 -19.73
N SER A 460 -0.52 3.49 -20.25
CA SER A 460 -1.23 3.91 -21.46
C SER A 460 -0.81 3.12 -22.72
N LYS A 461 0.31 2.41 -22.68
CA LYS A 461 0.85 1.57 -23.76
C LYS A 461 0.54 0.09 -23.55
N ASN A 462 -0.31 -0.24 -22.59
CA ASN A 462 -0.68 -1.61 -22.24
C ASN A 462 0.49 -2.46 -21.72
N MET A 463 1.53 -1.83 -21.17
CA MET A 463 2.59 -2.53 -20.46
C MET A 463 2.12 -2.82 -19.03
N MET A 464 2.46 -3.98 -18.50
CA MET A 464 2.15 -4.36 -17.15
C MET A 464 3.29 -3.96 -16.21
N TRP A 465 2.95 -3.25 -15.14
CA TRP A 465 3.88 -2.84 -14.11
C TRP A 465 3.55 -3.50 -12.78
N THR A 466 4.57 -3.88 -12.04
CA THR A 466 4.41 -4.46 -10.71
C THR A 466 5.63 -4.20 -9.84
N VAL A 467 5.48 -4.48 -8.55
CA VAL A 467 6.54 -4.35 -7.55
C VAL A 467 6.65 -5.63 -6.74
N THR A 468 7.85 -5.92 -6.24
CA THR A 468 8.07 -7.04 -5.35
C THR A 468 8.00 -6.59 -3.89
N TRP A 469 7.08 -7.18 -3.13
CA TRP A 469 6.97 -6.98 -1.70
C TRP A 469 7.73 -8.09 -0.96
N GLY A 470 8.26 -7.73 0.20
CA GLY A 470 9.00 -8.65 1.05
C GLY A 470 10.37 -8.11 1.33
N SER A 471 10.82 -8.32 2.53
CA SER A 471 12.09 -7.82 3.00
C SER A 471 13.06 -8.95 3.25
N ARG A 472 13.17 -9.78 2.26
CA ARG A 472 14.29 -10.68 2.22
C ARG A 472 15.58 -9.86 2.25
N ARG A 473 16.59 -10.34 2.93
CA ARG A 473 17.95 -9.82 3.02
C ARG A 473 18.26 -8.70 2.02
N TYR A 474 18.39 -7.46 2.47
CA TYR A 474 18.71 -6.29 1.64
C TYR A 474 17.79 -6.05 0.44
N GLN A 475 16.52 -6.43 0.53
CA GLN A 475 15.61 -6.10 -0.54
C GLN A 475 15.34 -4.59 -0.54
N ASN A 476 15.97 -3.94 -1.50
CA ASN A 476 15.87 -2.50 -1.68
C ASN A 476 14.66 -2.09 -2.52
N GLY A 477 13.70 -3.02 -2.68
CA GLY A 477 12.56 -2.83 -3.54
C GLY A 477 12.91 -2.84 -5.03
N SER A 478 12.05 -3.42 -5.85
CA SER A 478 12.22 -3.41 -7.32
C SER A 478 10.89 -3.12 -8.00
N LEU A 479 10.97 -2.32 -9.05
CA LEU A 479 9.89 -2.04 -9.98
C LEU A 479 10.14 -2.85 -11.25
N PHE A 480 9.10 -3.48 -11.78
CA PHE A 480 9.16 -4.31 -12.98
C PHE A 480 8.18 -3.81 -14.03
N LYS A 481 8.60 -3.86 -15.28
CA LYS A 481 7.79 -3.63 -16.46
C LYS A 481 7.83 -4.88 -17.34
N LEU A 482 6.66 -5.41 -17.64
CA LEU A 482 6.46 -6.55 -18.54
C LEU A 482 5.79 -6.07 -19.82
N ASP A 483 6.34 -6.45 -20.95
CA ASP A 483 5.65 -6.37 -22.24
C ASP A 483 4.86 -7.67 -22.46
N PRO A 484 3.53 -7.62 -22.49
CA PRO A 484 2.71 -8.82 -22.67
C PRO A 484 2.87 -9.51 -24.02
N ASN A 485 3.32 -8.79 -25.04
CA ASN A 485 3.43 -9.31 -26.40
C ASN A 485 4.76 -10.03 -26.63
N THR A 486 5.85 -9.44 -26.15
CA THR A 486 7.20 -9.98 -26.32
C THR A 486 7.65 -10.84 -25.15
N ARG A 487 6.94 -10.80 -24.02
CA ARG A 487 7.26 -11.43 -22.74
C ARG A 487 8.57 -10.91 -22.11
N GLN A 488 9.06 -9.78 -22.58
CA GLN A 488 10.26 -9.17 -22.04
C GLN A 488 9.96 -8.45 -20.73
N VAL A 489 10.83 -8.65 -19.75
CA VAL A 489 10.77 -8.00 -18.45
C VAL A 489 11.97 -7.08 -18.28
N LYS A 490 11.72 -5.84 -17.90
CA LYS A 490 12.74 -4.89 -17.45
C LYS A 490 12.51 -4.55 -15.99
N SER A 491 13.58 -4.38 -15.22
CA SER A 491 13.50 -4.08 -13.79
C SER A 491 14.45 -2.98 -13.38
N TRP A 492 14.09 -2.27 -12.31
CA TRP A 492 14.88 -1.20 -11.69
C TRP A 492 14.86 -1.36 -10.17
N LYS A 493 16.04 -1.29 -9.55
CA LYS A 493 16.16 -1.28 -8.08
C LYS A 493 15.93 0.13 -7.55
N MET A 494 15.06 0.26 -6.55
CA MET A 494 14.78 1.55 -5.92
C MET A 494 15.88 1.99 -4.94
N ASN A 495 16.72 1.06 -4.50
CA ASN A 495 17.79 1.28 -3.53
C ASN A 495 17.30 1.89 -2.21
N ILE A 496 16.11 1.52 -1.77
CA ILE A 496 15.51 1.89 -0.50
C ILE A 496 15.55 0.67 0.41
N PRO A 497 16.37 0.66 1.47
CA PRO A 497 16.46 -0.48 2.37
C PRO A 497 15.09 -0.81 2.98
N TYR A 498 14.70 -2.08 2.91
CA TYR A 498 13.42 -2.58 3.43
C TYR A 498 12.20 -1.77 2.96
N ALA A 499 12.20 -1.37 1.70
CA ALA A 499 11.14 -0.53 1.13
C ALA A 499 9.75 -1.15 1.19
N ASN A 500 9.65 -2.48 1.17
CA ASN A 500 8.40 -3.22 1.12
C ASN A 500 7.38 -2.63 0.12
N PRO A 501 7.74 -2.48 -1.16
CA PRO A 501 6.82 -1.86 -2.11
C PRO A 501 5.57 -2.71 -2.27
N TYR A 502 4.40 -2.09 -2.12
CA TYR A 502 3.13 -2.80 -2.09
C TYR A 502 2.30 -2.63 -3.36
N ASP A 503 2.17 -1.39 -3.82
CA ASP A 503 1.32 -1.04 -4.97
C ASP A 503 2.07 -0.14 -5.94
N THR A 504 1.62 -0.14 -7.18
CA THR A 504 2.11 0.76 -8.22
C THR A 504 0.96 1.19 -9.12
N ALA A 505 0.97 2.47 -9.52
CA ALA A 505 -0.03 3.05 -10.39
C ALA A 505 0.58 4.12 -11.31
N PRO A 506 0.14 4.23 -12.59
CA PRO A 506 0.57 5.29 -13.49
C PRO A 506 -0.13 6.61 -13.18
N ASP A 507 0.57 7.74 -13.40
CA ASP A 507 -0.03 9.06 -13.50
C ASP A 507 -0.44 9.38 -14.96
N SER A 508 -0.96 10.59 -15.20
CA SER A 508 -1.41 11.04 -16.53
C SER A 508 -0.28 11.08 -17.60
N LYS A 509 0.98 11.00 -17.16
CA LYS A 509 2.19 11.06 -18.01
C LYS A 509 2.92 9.73 -18.10
N ASP A 510 2.32 8.64 -17.61
CA ASP A 510 2.91 7.31 -17.46
C ASP A 510 4.12 7.27 -16.51
N ASN A 511 4.31 8.23 -15.60
CA ASN A 511 5.22 7.99 -14.50
C ASN A 511 4.59 6.97 -13.55
N MET A 512 5.40 6.07 -13.02
CA MET A 512 4.92 5.06 -12.09
C MET A 512 5.09 5.51 -10.64
N TRP A 513 4.00 5.57 -9.92
CA TRP A 513 4.02 5.81 -8.49
C TRP A 513 4.05 4.48 -7.75
N VAL A 514 4.89 4.39 -6.73
CA VAL A 514 5.07 3.18 -5.92
C VAL A 514 4.86 3.53 -4.46
N ALA A 515 3.99 2.77 -3.80
CA ALA A 515 3.81 2.83 -2.36
C ALA A 515 4.86 1.96 -1.68
N THR A 516 5.60 2.53 -0.75
CA THR A 516 6.49 1.82 0.17
C THR A 516 6.17 2.20 1.62
N ASP A 517 6.78 1.52 2.58
CA ASP A 517 6.52 1.80 4.00
C ASP A 517 6.99 3.20 4.43
N ASN A 518 8.02 3.73 3.78
CA ASN A 518 8.69 4.97 4.16
C ASN A 518 8.47 6.11 3.19
N TYR A 519 8.20 5.77 1.92
CA TYR A 519 8.18 6.72 0.82
C TYR A 519 7.01 6.44 -0.12
N ILE A 520 6.47 7.49 -0.68
CA ILE A 520 5.83 7.43 -1.99
C ILE A 520 6.91 7.73 -3.02
N VAL A 521 7.13 6.80 -3.93
CA VAL A 521 8.22 6.88 -4.91
C VAL A 521 7.65 7.12 -6.29
N LYS A 522 8.13 8.15 -6.98
CA LYS A 522 7.84 8.40 -8.38
C LYS A 522 8.98 7.86 -9.24
N PHE A 523 8.66 7.09 -10.26
CA PHE A 523 9.59 6.65 -11.29
C PHE A 523 9.22 7.28 -12.63
N ASP A 524 10.17 7.95 -13.27
CA ASP A 524 10.02 8.45 -14.63
C ASP A 524 10.61 7.42 -15.62
N PRO A 525 9.78 6.75 -16.44
CA PRO A 525 10.26 5.74 -17.39
C PRO A 525 11.14 6.28 -18.52
N LYS A 526 11.14 7.60 -18.76
CA LYS A 526 11.93 8.23 -19.80
C LYS A 526 13.37 8.46 -19.35
N THR A 527 13.54 8.89 -18.12
CA THR A 527 14.85 9.17 -17.53
C THR A 527 15.36 8.05 -16.64
N GLU A 528 14.50 7.09 -16.31
CA GLU A 528 14.74 5.96 -15.40
C GLU A 528 15.17 6.42 -13.99
N LYS A 529 14.70 7.58 -13.57
CA LYS A 529 15.01 8.16 -12.26
C LYS A 529 13.88 7.95 -11.27
N PHE A 530 14.27 7.69 -10.03
CA PHE A 530 13.39 7.65 -8.88
C PHE A 530 13.44 8.96 -8.09
N THR A 531 12.27 9.52 -7.80
CA THR A 531 12.09 10.60 -6.84
C THR A 531 11.38 10.04 -5.61
N ARG A 532 11.94 10.23 -4.41
CA ARG A 532 11.43 9.68 -3.16
C ARG A 532 10.86 10.80 -2.30
N LEU A 533 9.63 10.62 -1.87
CA LEU A 533 8.89 11.57 -1.06
C LEU A 533 8.51 10.88 0.25
N PRO A 534 9.16 11.24 1.39
CA PRO A 534 8.92 10.60 2.68
C PRO A 534 7.46 10.73 3.11
N VAL A 535 6.87 9.66 3.64
CA VAL A 535 5.50 9.68 4.16
C VAL A 535 5.40 10.41 5.51
N THR A 536 4.21 10.84 5.87
CA THR A 536 3.95 11.57 7.13
C THR A 536 4.10 10.70 8.35
N VAL A 537 3.75 9.42 8.21
CA VAL A 537 3.90 8.37 9.22
C VAL A 537 4.34 7.10 8.50
N ARG A 538 5.36 6.43 9.01
CA ARG A 538 5.77 5.14 8.46
C ARG A 538 4.71 4.10 8.71
N THR A 539 4.23 3.50 7.66
CA THR A 539 3.14 2.53 7.74
C THR A 539 3.06 1.71 6.45
N ASP A 540 2.35 0.62 6.51
CA ASP A 540 1.99 -0.15 5.34
C ASP A 540 0.94 0.62 4.50
N ILE A 541 1.27 0.88 3.24
CA ILE A 541 0.42 1.59 2.27
C ILE A 541 -0.05 0.58 1.22
N PRO A 542 -1.22 -0.03 1.41
CA PRO A 542 -1.62 -1.17 0.59
C PRO A 542 -2.17 -0.79 -0.78
N ARG A 543 -2.55 0.48 -0.98
CA ARG A 543 -3.15 0.91 -2.25
C ARG A 543 -2.94 2.39 -2.54
N LEU A 544 -2.69 2.66 -3.83
CA LEU A 544 -2.67 4.01 -4.40
C LEU A 544 -3.91 4.27 -5.23
N ALA A 545 -4.40 5.51 -5.22
CA ALA A 545 -5.37 6.02 -6.17
C ALA A 545 -4.84 7.35 -6.72
N ILE A 546 -4.65 7.42 -8.03
CA ILE A 546 -4.12 8.61 -8.68
C ILE A 546 -5.28 9.39 -9.29
N THR A 547 -5.35 10.69 -9.00
CA THR A 547 -6.37 11.55 -9.61
C THR A 547 -5.99 11.97 -11.02
N ALA A 548 -6.96 12.49 -11.76
CA ALA A 548 -6.75 13.06 -13.09
C ALA A 548 -5.79 14.27 -13.08
N GLU A 549 -5.62 14.90 -11.92
CA GLU A 549 -4.71 16.01 -11.66
C GLU A 549 -3.37 15.55 -11.05
N ASP A 550 -3.06 14.25 -11.13
CA ASP A 550 -1.84 13.61 -10.64
C ASP A 550 -1.60 13.72 -9.13
N ALA A 551 -2.64 13.96 -8.32
CA ALA A 551 -2.55 13.80 -6.87
C ALA A 551 -2.55 12.31 -6.50
N VAL A 552 -1.67 11.92 -5.57
CA VAL A 552 -1.50 10.53 -5.15
C VAL A 552 -2.20 10.33 -3.81
N TRP A 553 -3.30 9.59 -3.82
CA TRP A 553 -4.09 9.25 -2.65
C TRP A 553 -3.76 7.86 -2.13
N PHE A 554 -3.70 7.72 -0.81
CA PHE A 554 -3.46 6.43 -0.16
C PHE A 554 -4.04 6.38 1.26
N GLY A 555 -4.31 5.16 1.70
CA GLY A 555 -4.68 4.87 3.09
C GLY A 555 -3.46 4.38 3.87
N MET A 556 -3.45 4.66 5.17
CA MET A 556 -2.43 4.18 6.11
C MET A 556 -3.01 3.04 6.95
N ARG A 557 -2.67 1.79 6.60
CA ARG A 557 -3.33 0.62 7.18
C ARG A 557 -3.17 0.50 8.70
N ASN A 558 -2.01 0.83 9.20
CA ASN A 558 -1.65 0.62 10.61
C ASN A 558 -1.46 1.92 11.40
N ALA A 559 -1.74 3.08 10.83
CA ALA A 559 -1.59 4.35 11.51
C ALA A 559 -2.46 4.44 12.79
N GLY A 560 -3.59 3.75 12.81
CA GLY A 560 -4.47 3.68 13.99
C GLY A 560 -3.91 2.89 15.17
N HIS A 561 -2.89 2.09 14.96
CA HIS A 561 -2.22 1.31 15.99
C HIS A 561 -1.02 2.06 16.59
N SER A 562 -0.48 3.06 15.88
CA SER A 562 0.67 3.85 16.30
C SER A 562 0.19 5.09 17.08
N GLY A 563 0.18 5.00 18.41
CA GLY A 563 -0.01 6.17 19.27
C GLY A 563 -1.34 6.90 19.15
N GLY A 564 -2.44 6.22 18.81
CA GLY A 564 -3.78 6.83 18.79
C GLY A 564 -4.12 7.66 17.57
N TYR A 565 -3.36 7.52 16.48
CA TYR A 565 -3.57 8.27 15.23
C TYR A 565 -4.95 8.04 14.58
N GLY A 566 -5.60 6.90 14.84
CA GLY A 566 -6.84 6.55 14.16
C GLY A 566 -6.61 6.14 12.70
N GLY A 567 -7.69 5.98 11.93
CA GLY A 567 -7.63 5.77 10.49
C GLY A 567 -7.18 7.05 9.77
N THR A 568 -6.46 6.91 8.67
CA THR A 568 -5.91 8.07 7.96
C THR A 568 -5.99 7.87 6.45
N ALA A 569 -6.48 8.89 5.73
CA ALA A 569 -6.35 9.02 4.29
C ALA A 569 -5.43 10.19 3.98
N VAL A 570 -4.53 10.03 3.02
CA VAL A 570 -3.54 11.05 2.66
C VAL A 570 -3.60 11.34 1.18
N ALA A 571 -3.55 12.61 0.83
CA ALA A 571 -3.28 13.10 -0.52
C ALA A 571 -1.87 13.69 -0.56
N LEU A 572 -1.04 13.18 -1.45
CA LEU A 572 0.23 13.79 -1.82
C LEU A 572 0.05 14.56 -3.12
N TYR A 573 0.35 15.84 -3.07
CA TYR A 573 0.44 16.72 -4.22
C TYR A 573 1.93 16.91 -4.55
N PRO A 574 2.44 16.31 -5.63
CA PRO A 574 3.87 16.38 -5.98
C PRO A 574 4.33 17.81 -6.33
N ASP A 575 3.40 18.64 -6.79
CA ASP A 575 3.60 20.05 -7.05
C ASP A 575 2.42 20.84 -6.45
N LYS A 576 2.65 21.44 -5.29
CA LYS A 576 1.62 22.23 -4.60
C LYS A 576 1.17 23.46 -5.36
N ASP A 577 2.00 23.98 -6.28
CA ASP A 577 1.65 25.12 -7.10
C ASP A 577 0.73 24.75 -8.27
N ALA A 578 0.60 23.44 -8.55
CA ALA A 578 -0.31 22.91 -9.56
C ALA A 578 -1.67 22.46 -8.99
N ILE A 579 -1.94 22.63 -7.69
CA ILE A 579 -3.20 22.24 -7.06
C ILE A 579 -4.35 23.09 -7.60
N LYS A 580 -5.28 22.46 -8.32
CA LYS A 580 -6.48 23.11 -8.86
C LYS A 580 -7.74 22.77 -8.06
N THR A 581 -7.71 21.68 -7.32
CA THR A 581 -8.82 21.19 -6.50
C THR A 581 -8.34 20.16 -5.51
N TYR A 582 -9.06 19.98 -4.42
CA TYR A 582 -8.91 18.83 -3.52
C TYR A 582 -9.89 17.70 -3.85
N ALA A 583 -10.87 17.93 -4.72
CA ALA A 583 -11.79 16.88 -5.14
C ALA A 583 -11.04 15.71 -5.81
N GLY A 584 -11.41 14.48 -5.47
CA GLY A 584 -10.88 13.28 -6.09
C GLY A 584 -11.65 12.90 -7.36
N ARG A 585 -10.91 12.62 -8.44
CA ARG A 585 -11.50 12.11 -9.69
C ARG A 585 -10.48 11.21 -10.38
N TYR A 586 -10.90 10.01 -10.76
CA TYR A 586 -10.01 9.12 -11.51
C TYR A 586 -9.70 9.69 -12.91
N ALA A 587 -8.48 9.43 -13.37
CA ALA A 587 -8.13 9.65 -14.77
C ALA A 587 -8.93 8.68 -15.66
N ASP A 588 -9.28 9.12 -16.88
CA ASP A 588 -10.14 8.35 -17.79
C ASP A 588 -9.52 7.01 -18.22
N GLN A 589 -8.19 6.91 -18.25
CA GLN A 589 -7.45 5.68 -18.54
C GLN A 589 -7.31 4.75 -17.33
N SER A 590 -7.69 5.18 -16.14
CA SER A 590 -7.62 4.34 -14.94
C SER A 590 -8.57 3.15 -15.05
N VAL A 591 -8.13 1.97 -14.58
CA VAL A 591 -9.01 0.80 -14.48
C VAL A 591 -10.24 1.08 -13.59
N HIS A 592 -10.13 1.97 -12.63
CA HIS A 592 -11.25 2.38 -11.78
C HIS A 592 -12.27 3.27 -12.50
N SER A 593 -11.91 3.90 -13.62
CA SER A 593 -12.83 4.67 -14.43
C SER A 593 -13.61 3.81 -15.44
N MET A 594 -13.28 2.52 -15.59
CA MET A 594 -13.95 1.64 -16.56
C MET A 594 -15.46 1.60 -16.39
N ILE A 595 -15.94 1.64 -15.16
CA ILE A 595 -17.37 1.65 -14.85
C ILE A 595 -18.10 2.89 -15.42
N LEU A 596 -17.40 4.01 -15.60
CA LEU A 596 -17.97 5.23 -16.18
C LEU A 596 -18.29 5.06 -17.67
N GLN A 597 -17.67 4.09 -18.34
CA GLN A 597 -17.94 3.74 -19.74
C GLN A 597 -19.21 2.89 -19.89
N TYR A 598 -19.67 2.29 -18.80
CA TYR A 598 -20.89 1.49 -18.80
C TYR A 598 -22.13 2.36 -18.96
N LYS A 599 -22.94 2.10 -20.01
CA LYS A 599 -24.17 2.84 -20.34
C LYS A 599 -25.45 2.05 -20.06
N GLY A 600 -25.35 0.81 -19.60
CA GLY A 600 -26.50 -0.02 -19.28
C GLY A 600 -27.23 0.40 -18.00
N PRO A 601 -28.33 -0.25 -17.65
CA PRO A 601 -29.10 0.05 -16.44
C PRO A 601 -28.31 -0.31 -15.18
N MET A 602 -28.53 0.47 -14.11
CA MET A 602 -28.08 0.10 -12.77
C MET A 602 -28.86 -1.13 -12.29
N THR A 603 -28.16 -2.11 -11.78
CA THR A 603 -28.80 -3.33 -11.30
C THR A 603 -29.44 -3.06 -9.94
N LYS A 604 -30.74 -3.28 -9.84
CA LYS A 604 -31.40 -3.43 -8.54
C LYS A 604 -31.08 -4.82 -8.03
N VAL A 605 -30.40 -4.84 -6.97
CA VAL A 605 -29.97 -6.06 -6.34
C VAL A 605 -31.10 -6.58 -5.46
N THR A 606 -31.68 -7.73 -5.80
CA THR A 606 -32.96 -8.17 -5.22
C THR A 606 -32.96 -9.56 -4.58
N GLY A 607 -31.80 -10.17 -4.31
CA GLY A 607 -31.82 -11.52 -3.72
C GLY A 607 -30.45 -12.18 -3.57
N ALA A 608 -30.44 -13.44 -3.19
CA ALA A 608 -29.22 -14.22 -3.07
C ALA A 608 -28.61 -14.47 -4.45
N THR A 609 -27.43 -13.96 -4.67
CA THR A 609 -26.65 -14.16 -5.88
C THR A 609 -26.21 -15.62 -6.00
N LYS A 610 -26.49 -16.26 -7.11
CA LYS A 610 -26.09 -17.65 -7.36
C LYS A 610 -24.66 -17.72 -7.87
N MET A 611 -23.88 -18.62 -7.31
CA MET A 611 -22.50 -18.86 -7.71
C MET A 611 -22.35 -20.24 -8.36
N ALA A 612 -21.65 -20.29 -9.49
CA ALA A 612 -21.37 -21.53 -10.20
C ALA A 612 -19.92 -21.56 -10.71
N ALA A 613 -19.33 -22.76 -10.75
CA ALA A 613 -18.05 -22.97 -11.42
C ALA A 613 -18.19 -22.71 -12.93
N ALA A 614 -17.26 -21.99 -13.51
CA ALA A 614 -17.23 -21.76 -14.95
C ALA A 614 -16.80 -23.05 -15.67
N LYS A 615 -17.47 -23.37 -16.75
CA LYS A 615 -16.98 -24.39 -17.69
C LYS A 615 -15.93 -23.71 -18.59
N PRO A 616 -14.72 -24.25 -18.70
CA PRO A 616 -13.71 -23.70 -19.60
C PRO A 616 -14.24 -23.71 -21.05
N LYS A 617 -14.11 -22.57 -21.74
CA LYS A 617 -14.50 -22.51 -23.17
C LYS A 617 -13.55 -23.31 -24.06
N ASN A 618 -12.31 -23.48 -23.64
CA ASN A 618 -11.30 -24.29 -24.32
C ASN A 618 -10.55 -25.17 -23.32
N PRO A 619 -11.07 -26.38 -23.01
CA PRO A 619 -10.46 -27.30 -22.06
C PRO A 619 -9.01 -27.68 -22.38
N GLY A 620 -8.67 -27.79 -23.66
CA GLY A 620 -7.30 -28.12 -24.08
C GLY A 620 -6.29 -27.01 -23.81
N ALA A 621 -6.67 -25.74 -24.04
CA ALA A 621 -5.82 -24.60 -23.72
C ALA A 621 -5.65 -24.47 -22.19
N TYR A 622 -6.70 -24.69 -21.43
CA TYR A 622 -6.66 -24.71 -19.98
C TYR A 622 -5.74 -25.82 -19.46
N ALA A 623 -5.90 -27.07 -19.93
CA ALA A 623 -5.06 -28.19 -19.54
C ALA A 623 -3.58 -27.96 -19.87
N LYS A 624 -3.28 -27.34 -21.02
CA LYS A 624 -1.90 -26.98 -21.42
C LYS A 624 -1.31 -25.94 -20.49
N ALA A 625 -2.05 -24.91 -20.12
CA ALA A 625 -1.60 -23.85 -19.19
C ALA A 625 -1.28 -24.39 -17.79
N VAL A 626 -1.98 -25.46 -17.36
CA VAL A 626 -1.79 -26.08 -16.04
C VAL A 626 -0.84 -27.27 -16.04
N GLY A 627 -0.30 -27.66 -17.19
CA GLY A 627 0.51 -28.87 -17.32
C GLY A 627 -0.25 -30.17 -17.03
N LEU A 628 -1.59 -30.15 -17.14
CA LEU A 628 -2.43 -31.34 -16.96
C LEU A 628 -2.69 -32.05 -18.30
N PRO A 629 -2.89 -33.37 -18.31
CA PRO A 629 -3.37 -34.07 -19.49
C PRO A 629 -4.71 -33.50 -20.01
N ALA A 630 -4.92 -33.45 -21.31
CA ALA A 630 -6.06 -32.82 -21.95
C ALA A 630 -7.45 -33.34 -21.45
N GLY A 631 -7.53 -34.55 -20.91
CA GLY A 631 -8.74 -35.11 -20.32
C GLY A 631 -8.97 -34.82 -18.84
N ALA A 632 -8.00 -34.19 -18.14
CA ALA A 632 -8.11 -33.95 -16.69
C ALA A 632 -9.12 -32.84 -16.33
N VAL A 633 -9.51 -32.00 -17.29
CA VAL A 633 -10.39 -30.84 -17.09
C VAL A 633 -11.88 -31.23 -16.99
N GLU A 634 -12.28 -32.35 -17.61
CA GLU A 634 -13.68 -32.82 -17.51
C GLU A 634 -14.08 -33.20 -16.09
N ASN A 635 -13.14 -33.68 -15.28
CA ASN A 635 -13.41 -34.10 -13.90
C ASN A 635 -13.51 -32.94 -12.92
N THR A 636 -12.85 -31.79 -13.19
CA THR A 636 -12.95 -30.61 -12.36
C THR A 636 -14.21 -29.79 -12.62
N ALA A 637 -14.74 -29.83 -13.86
CA ALA A 637 -15.97 -29.15 -14.25
C ALA A 637 -17.22 -29.74 -13.60
N ASN A 638 -17.17 -30.99 -13.14
CA ASN A 638 -18.31 -31.68 -12.52
C ASN A 638 -18.34 -31.57 -10.99
N GLY A 639 -17.52 -30.72 -10.38
CA GLY A 639 -17.52 -30.51 -8.91
C GLY A 639 -17.04 -31.73 -8.10
N GLN A 640 -16.58 -32.77 -8.74
CA GLN A 640 -15.94 -33.90 -8.09
C GLN A 640 -14.43 -33.70 -8.05
N THR A 641 -13.93 -32.97 -7.05
CA THR A 641 -12.57 -33.23 -6.65
C THR A 641 -12.52 -34.63 -6.09
N SER A 642 -11.86 -35.54 -6.79
CA SER A 642 -11.49 -36.82 -6.23
C SER A 642 -10.56 -36.55 -5.03
N ASN A 643 -11.13 -36.40 -3.86
CA ASN A 643 -10.43 -36.64 -2.63
C ASN A 643 -10.20 -38.15 -2.60
N SER A 644 -9.03 -38.61 -3.05
CA SER A 644 -8.50 -39.87 -2.60
C SER A 644 -8.36 -39.75 -1.08
N GLY A 645 -9.30 -40.33 -0.38
CA GLY A 645 -9.44 -40.28 1.06
C GLY A 645 -8.21 -40.86 1.72
N ALA A 646 -7.80 -40.20 2.74
CA ALA A 646 -7.30 -40.81 3.92
C ALA A 646 -8.18 -40.33 5.06
N SER A 647 -9.18 -41.11 5.37
CA SER A 647 -9.77 -41.16 6.69
C SER A 647 -8.65 -41.44 7.67
N ARG A 648 -8.44 -40.54 8.59
CA ARG A 648 -7.77 -40.84 9.88
C ARG A 648 -8.73 -40.40 10.97
N GLU A 649 -9.08 -41.40 11.73
CA GLU A 649 -9.68 -41.35 13.04
C GLU A 649 -8.89 -40.45 14.00
#